data_d773c8e6ced1dee02d7e4151953c473a
#
_entry.id   d773c8e6ced1dee02d7e4151953c473a
#
_cell.length_a   1.000
_cell.length_b   1.000
_cell.length_c   1.000
_cell.angle_alpha   90.00
_cell.angle_beta   90.00
_cell.angle_gamma   90.00
#
_symmetry.space_group_name_H-M   'P 1'
#
loop_
_entity.id
_entity.type
_entity.pdbx_description
1 polymer ?
#
loop_
_entity_poly.entity_id
_entity_poly.type
_entity_poly.pdbx_seq_one_letter_code
_entity_poly.pdbx_strand_id
1 'polypeptide(L)'
;MAHNPVQIILNSQDYVRKADINPGGKVTDFYAGRDAEFVKHRNQIKAQVLGLVEASQAQSQTDVLYAHVELQTKAWAKSHRPTQKVFPPNRQAYVGGGKLGSMVVELTTDDIARIASVVDSAEADVANVKDKNEVVKLKPTRLRGEVGAIKSVRAYSASDRRAFSLDEALRWLADPRTGGAYYVETFLSSESISSRSSRILRERGQRVLKQFEKGLSELKLPVEISKVDDKWIHASIYVIKLKAETTKNKDHAKAVHSALLAFLDNQPVVKAILLPPVLQTTTLDNVPVPPLKLPKPEAGRIYPVVGIIDTGVTKIPEVDSWSSGGVDFLDLEGQDVSHGSFIAGLVFAADTLNTDSCFAETKCRFFDLGLHPTTSGNYESYYPRGFIDFLEQLDAEIPEAKAKGVRVFNMSLAVTTPLKHDGYSVFANMLDEIADKHDIIFVLPSGNLDGGLARPQWPSNSNSAMAMLAGYRYQGQDGIFQPADSIRALVIGALDPMNIDGKFVPSQYTRRGPGPALGVKPDLAHIGGRYDHESGLVSITPSGSGIQSCGTSYAAPLAAKTLAALNHAIEGDIAKEALTALIIHHAQIPTGLDAPELGTIIKDFIGNGMPLHASDTLLAGDHEITMVFNGIMRGSQELRFQFTWPTSLVDRDGGCSGKAKLTLVYRPPIDRAFGGEFVRVNLDAFLRQEDINPNNNKVTFKGRLKKDAMPQFEKELVQHGAKWWPIKTLAGEFKSIGKSSQWRLIIDPLARSNYIISEEGIPFSAVLTISSPDDTTAIFNEMRQQLQNSGAQISDIRSALRSRVR
;
A
#
# COMPACT_ATOMS: atom_id res chain seq x y z
N MET A 1 10.69 6.80 -36.61
CA MET A 1 9.32 6.81 -36.06
C MET A 1 9.16 8.16 -35.36
N ALA A 2 8.01 8.81 -35.52
CA ALA A 2 7.73 10.02 -34.75
C ALA A 2 7.62 9.64 -33.27
N HIS A 3 8.30 10.41 -32.41
CA HIS A 3 8.21 10.23 -30.96
C HIS A 3 7.30 11.31 -30.42
N ASN A 4 6.05 10.95 -30.18
CA ASN A 4 5.05 11.86 -29.63
C ASN A 4 5.10 11.86 -28.11
N PRO A 5 5.05 13.05 -27.46
CA PRO A 5 5.09 13.12 -26.00
C PRO A 5 3.75 12.72 -25.38
N VAL A 6 3.81 12.19 -24.18
CA VAL A 6 2.67 12.03 -23.29
C VAL A 6 1.97 13.39 -23.11
N GLN A 7 0.64 13.42 -23.08
CA GLN A 7 -0.19 14.63 -22.99
C GLN A 7 -0.69 14.83 -21.56
N ILE A 8 -0.57 16.03 -21.02
CA ILE A 8 -1.19 16.40 -19.73
C ILE A 8 -2.47 17.17 -20.01
N ILE A 9 -3.55 16.80 -19.36
CA ILE A 9 -4.82 17.54 -19.35
C ILE A 9 -4.76 18.59 -18.22
N LEU A 10 -4.46 19.84 -18.60
CA LEU A 10 -4.20 20.93 -17.65
C LEU A 10 -5.46 21.32 -16.86
N ASN A 11 -6.62 21.25 -17.51
CA ASN A 11 -7.92 21.59 -16.90
C ASN A 11 -8.69 20.36 -16.39
N SER A 12 -8.01 19.32 -15.94
CA SER A 12 -8.64 18.09 -15.40
C SER A 12 -9.64 18.38 -14.28
N GLN A 13 -9.37 19.41 -13.46
CA GLN A 13 -10.23 19.78 -12.35
C GLN A 13 -11.58 20.37 -12.80
N ASP A 14 -11.69 20.96 -14.01
CA ASP A 14 -12.94 21.51 -14.56
C ASP A 14 -13.96 20.39 -14.86
N TYR A 15 -13.49 19.16 -15.00
CA TYR A 15 -14.35 17.99 -15.22
C TYR A 15 -14.79 17.32 -13.92
N VAL A 16 -14.37 17.83 -12.76
CA VAL A 16 -14.85 17.37 -11.45
C VAL A 16 -16.16 18.07 -11.12
N ARG A 17 -17.21 17.31 -10.91
CA ARG A 17 -18.56 17.83 -10.65
C ARG A 17 -19.26 17.01 -9.55
N LYS A 18 -20.42 17.52 -9.09
CA LYS A 18 -21.24 16.78 -8.14
C LYS A 18 -21.67 15.45 -8.75
N ALA A 19 -21.43 14.37 -8.00
CA ALA A 19 -21.81 13.03 -8.43
C ALA A 19 -23.35 12.86 -8.45
N ASP A 20 -23.86 12.10 -9.41
CA ASP A 20 -25.26 11.69 -9.42
C ASP A 20 -25.48 10.68 -8.27
N ILE A 21 -26.19 11.09 -7.23
CA ILE A 21 -26.49 10.22 -6.08
C ILE A 21 -27.51 9.16 -6.53
N ASN A 22 -27.05 7.94 -6.70
CA ASN A 22 -27.95 6.80 -6.83
C ASN A 22 -28.46 6.41 -5.44
N PRO A 23 -29.79 6.34 -5.23
CA PRO A 23 -30.34 5.86 -3.96
C PRO A 23 -29.84 4.45 -3.66
N GLY A 24 -29.54 4.20 -2.38
CA GLY A 24 -28.86 3.01 -1.88
C GLY A 24 -29.42 1.68 -2.41
N GLY A 25 -28.52 0.70 -2.52
CA GLY A 25 -28.83 -0.65 -3.01
C GLY A 25 -29.87 -1.40 -2.17
N LYS A 26 -30.38 -2.51 -2.71
CA LYS A 26 -31.32 -3.39 -2.03
C LYS A 26 -30.68 -3.97 -0.75
N VAL A 27 -31.49 -4.13 0.29
CA VAL A 27 -31.10 -4.87 1.49
C VAL A 27 -30.81 -6.34 1.10
N THR A 28 -29.68 -6.87 1.53
CA THR A 28 -29.31 -8.25 1.30
C THR A 28 -29.76 -9.08 2.51
N ASP A 29 -30.51 -10.16 2.26
CA ASP A 29 -30.79 -11.21 3.25
C ASP A 29 -29.76 -12.34 3.09
N PHE A 30 -28.88 -12.49 4.09
CA PHE A 30 -27.86 -13.55 4.12
C PHE A 30 -28.46 -14.95 4.41
N TYR A 31 -29.73 -14.99 4.84
CA TYR A 31 -30.48 -16.21 5.18
C TYR A 31 -31.73 -16.35 4.30
N ALA A 32 -31.71 -15.81 3.08
CA ALA A 32 -32.86 -15.93 2.17
C ALA A 32 -33.30 -17.39 1.99
N GLY A 33 -34.57 -17.67 2.26
CA GLY A 33 -35.15 -19.03 2.22
C GLY A 33 -34.74 -19.95 3.36
N ARG A 34 -34.10 -19.44 4.42
CA ARG A 34 -33.60 -20.20 5.57
C ARG A 34 -33.95 -19.53 6.90
N ASP A 35 -35.23 -19.19 7.06
CA ASP A 35 -35.74 -18.43 8.21
C ASP A 35 -35.47 -19.10 9.56
N ALA A 36 -35.64 -20.44 9.66
CA ALA A 36 -35.32 -21.17 10.87
C ALA A 36 -33.83 -21.09 11.26
N GLU A 37 -32.93 -21.12 10.29
CA GLU A 37 -31.51 -20.92 10.55
C GLU A 37 -31.22 -19.46 10.99
N PHE A 38 -31.93 -18.49 10.41
CA PHE A 38 -31.80 -17.10 10.85
C PHE A 38 -32.21 -16.91 12.30
N VAL A 39 -33.36 -17.49 12.73
CA VAL A 39 -33.79 -17.44 14.14
C VAL A 39 -32.76 -18.02 15.08
N LYS A 40 -32.17 -19.17 14.72
CA LYS A 40 -31.10 -19.79 15.51
C LYS A 40 -29.88 -18.87 15.58
N HIS A 41 -29.46 -18.29 14.45
CA HIS A 41 -28.36 -17.36 14.36
C HIS A 41 -28.60 -16.08 15.17
N ARG A 42 -29.79 -15.47 15.03
CA ARG A 42 -30.20 -14.29 15.82
C ARG A 42 -30.08 -14.54 17.32
N ASN A 43 -30.59 -15.70 17.81
CA ASN A 43 -30.50 -16.07 19.21
C ASN A 43 -29.04 -16.28 19.66
N GLN A 44 -28.19 -16.83 18.80
CA GLN A 44 -26.76 -16.96 19.05
C GLN A 44 -26.07 -15.60 19.19
N ILE A 45 -26.32 -14.67 18.27
CA ILE A 45 -25.75 -13.31 18.35
C ILE A 45 -26.25 -12.58 19.59
N LYS A 46 -27.56 -12.71 19.93
CA LYS A 46 -28.11 -12.15 21.17
C LYS A 46 -27.37 -12.69 22.41
N ALA A 47 -27.16 -14.01 22.48
CA ALA A 47 -26.45 -14.63 23.60
C ALA A 47 -25.00 -14.17 23.69
N GLN A 48 -24.29 -14.03 22.56
CA GLN A 48 -22.93 -13.49 22.52
C GLN A 48 -22.85 -12.04 23.00
N VAL A 49 -23.82 -11.19 22.60
CA VAL A 49 -23.92 -9.81 23.07
C VAL A 49 -24.14 -9.76 24.58
N LEU A 50 -25.07 -10.57 25.11
CA LEU A 50 -25.33 -10.63 26.56
C LEU A 50 -24.11 -11.14 27.34
N GLY A 51 -23.33 -12.08 26.77
CA GLY A 51 -22.10 -12.60 27.39
C GLY A 51 -20.99 -11.53 27.55
N LEU A 52 -21.09 -10.37 26.88
CA LEU A 52 -20.18 -9.26 27.08
C LEU A 52 -20.32 -8.61 28.47
N VAL A 53 -21.42 -8.84 29.18
CA VAL A 53 -21.63 -8.29 30.53
C VAL A 53 -20.61 -8.84 31.53
N GLU A 54 -20.31 -10.14 31.49
CA GLU A 54 -19.29 -10.77 32.32
C GLU A 54 -17.89 -10.19 32.04
N ALA A 55 -17.56 -9.99 30.77
CA ALA A 55 -16.30 -9.37 30.37
C ALA A 55 -16.21 -7.90 30.85
N SER A 56 -17.32 -7.15 30.81
CA SER A 56 -17.39 -5.78 31.31
C SER A 56 -17.19 -5.72 32.82
N GLN A 57 -17.75 -6.67 33.56
CA GLN A 57 -17.59 -6.74 35.03
C GLN A 57 -16.16 -7.14 35.45
N ALA A 58 -15.48 -7.97 34.64
CA ALA A 58 -14.09 -8.35 34.89
C ALA A 58 -13.09 -7.17 34.68
N GLN A 59 -13.46 -6.18 33.89
CA GLN A 59 -12.68 -4.96 33.64
C GLN A 59 -13.05 -3.86 34.65
N SER A 60 -12.75 -4.08 35.91
CA SER A 60 -13.21 -3.28 37.08
C SER A 60 -12.84 -1.80 37.10
N GLN A 61 -12.05 -1.31 36.15
CA GLN A 61 -11.54 0.06 36.13
C GLN A 61 -12.30 1.04 35.18
N THR A 62 -13.11 0.51 34.25
CA THR A 62 -13.85 1.34 33.30
C THR A 62 -15.26 0.83 33.08
N ASP A 63 -16.22 1.75 32.84
CA ASP A 63 -17.58 1.45 32.38
C ASP A 63 -17.67 1.11 30.88
N VAL A 64 -16.52 0.97 30.22
CA VAL A 64 -16.39 0.79 28.76
C VAL A 64 -15.71 -0.52 28.43
N LEU A 65 -16.31 -1.26 27.52
CA LEU A 65 -15.78 -2.48 26.91
C LEU A 65 -15.57 -2.26 25.40
N TYR A 66 -14.53 -2.81 24.84
CA TYR A 66 -14.39 -2.91 23.38
C TYR A 66 -14.80 -4.30 22.89
N ALA A 67 -15.78 -4.30 21.98
CA ALA A 67 -16.32 -5.52 21.38
C ALA A 67 -15.77 -5.70 19.96
N HIS A 68 -15.24 -6.89 19.69
CA HIS A 68 -14.84 -7.33 18.37
C HIS A 68 -16.05 -7.96 17.68
N VAL A 69 -16.49 -7.36 16.56
CA VAL A 69 -17.59 -7.82 15.71
C VAL A 69 -16.99 -8.34 14.40
N GLU A 70 -17.13 -9.64 14.16
CA GLU A 70 -16.72 -10.28 12.92
C GLU A 70 -17.91 -10.38 11.97
N LEU A 71 -17.73 -10.06 10.70
CA LEU A 71 -18.75 -10.19 9.67
C LEU A 71 -18.56 -11.48 8.87
N GLN A 72 -19.68 -11.99 8.35
CA GLN A 72 -19.62 -13.07 7.37
C GLN A 72 -18.84 -12.62 6.13
N THR A 73 -18.07 -13.51 5.51
CA THR A 73 -17.30 -13.22 4.31
C THR A 73 -18.15 -12.61 3.18
N LYS A 74 -19.42 -13.06 3.08
CA LYS A 74 -20.39 -12.50 2.11
C LYS A 74 -20.84 -11.07 2.44
N ALA A 75 -20.55 -10.57 3.64
CA ALA A 75 -20.94 -9.26 4.14
C ALA A 75 -19.79 -8.23 4.18
N TRP A 76 -18.65 -8.51 3.54
CA TRP A 76 -17.49 -7.59 3.54
C TRP A 76 -17.69 -6.32 2.72
N ALA A 77 -18.68 -6.30 1.82
CA ALA A 77 -19.02 -5.07 1.11
C ALA A 77 -19.50 -3.96 2.07
N LYS A 78 -19.20 -2.69 1.73
CA LYS A 78 -19.55 -1.53 2.56
C LYS A 78 -21.05 -1.47 2.93
N SER A 79 -21.92 -1.79 1.97
CA SER A 79 -23.37 -1.70 2.11
C SER A 79 -23.97 -2.67 3.15
N HIS A 80 -23.20 -3.68 3.57
CA HIS A 80 -23.64 -4.74 4.47
C HIS A 80 -23.26 -4.50 5.94
N ARG A 81 -22.61 -3.38 6.25
CA ARG A 81 -22.19 -3.06 7.63
C ARG A 81 -23.38 -2.87 8.56
N PRO A 82 -23.36 -3.44 9.78
CA PRO A 82 -24.46 -3.34 10.75
C PRO A 82 -24.45 -1.98 11.47
N THR A 83 -24.40 -0.88 10.70
CA THR A 83 -24.13 0.48 11.20
C THR A 83 -25.36 1.38 11.20
N GLN A 84 -26.53 0.90 10.77
CA GLN A 84 -27.75 1.73 10.77
C GLN A 84 -28.70 1.39 11.91
N LYS A 85 -28.79 0.11 12.28
CA LYS A 85 -29.75 -0.40 13.29
C LYS A 85 -29.06 -1.01 14.50
N VAL A 86 -28.07 -1.91 14.31
CA VAL A 86 -27.43 -2.63 15.40
C VAL A 86 -26.42 -1.74 16.13
N PHE A 87 -25.49 -1.14 15.40
CA PHE A 87 -24.42 -0.26 15.93
C PHE A 87 -24.44 1.12 15.26
N PRO A 88 -25.45 1.95 15.49
CA PRO A 88 -25.53 3.27 14.86
C PRO A 88 -24.46 4.23 15.41
N PRO A 89 -23.73 4.98 14.55
CA PRO A 89 -22.55 5.77 14.93
C PRO A 89 -22.85 6.97 15.84
N ASN A 90 -24.10 7.39 15.93
CA ASN A 90 -24.52 8.42 16.87
C ASN A 90 -24.63 7.92 18.32
N ARG A 91 -24.56 6.61 18.54
CA ARG A 91 -24.63 5.97 19.86
C ARG A 91 -23.36 5.21 20.22
N GLN A 92 -22.71 4.57 19.26
CA GLN A 92 -21.48 3.79 19.44
C GLN A 92 -20.31 4.40 18.69
N ALA A 93 -19.16 4.48 19.34
CA ALA A 93 -17.94 4.82 18.65
C ALA A 93 -17.35 3.57 17.99
N TYR A 94 -17.01 3.70 16.72
CA TYR A 94 -16.17 2.75 16.02
C TYR A 94 -14.74 3.13 16.31
N VAL A 95 -14.02 2.29 17.03
CA VAL A 95 -12.68 2.62 17.50
C VAL A 95 -11.59 1.94 16.68
N GLY A 96 -11.98 0.97 15.84
CA GLY A 96 -11.01 0.28 15.00
C GLY A 96 -11.55 -0.98 14.33
N GLY A 97 -10.62 -1.84 13.93
CA GLY A 97 -10.85 -3.14 13.32
C GLY A 97 -9.65 -4.05 13.52
N GLY A 98 -9.80 -5.30 13.12
CA GLY A 98 -8.71 -6.28 13.04
C GLY A 98 -8.52 -6.72 11.59
N LYS A 99 -8.86 -7.99 11.31
CA LYS A 99 -8.86 -8.54 9.95
C LYS A 99 -9.90 -7.86 9.06
N LEU A 100 -9.79 -8.06 7.75
CA LEU A 100 -10.84 -7.68 6.80
C LEU A 100 -12.20 -8.25 7.25
N GLY A 101 -13.22 -7.39 7.22
CA GLY A 101 -14.57 -7.77 7.66
C GLY A 101 -14.75 -7.82 9.18
N SER A 102 -13.88 -7.18 9.95
CA SER A 102 -14.09 -7.01 11.39
C SER A 102 -14.19 -5.53 11.78
N MET A 103 -14.84 -5.29 12.90
CA MET A 103 -15.02 -3.96 13.50
C MET A 103 -14.77 -4.07 14.99
N VAL A 104 -14.21 -3.03 15.60
CA VAL A 104 -14.13 -2.87 17.06
C VAL A 104 -15.01 -1.70 17.46
N VAL A 105 -15.95 -1.97 18.37
CA VAL A 105 -16.97 -1.01 18.81
C VAL A 105 -16.86 -0.79 20.31
N GLU A 106 -16.92 0.46 20.72
CA GLU A 106 -16.96 0.85 22.13
C GLU A 106 -18.39 0.70 22.66
N LEU A 107 -18.56 -0.05 23.75
CA LEU A 107 -19.84 -0.34 24.40
C LEU A 107 -19.80 -0.04 25.90
N THR A 108 -20.93 0.39 26.42
CA THR A 108 -21.23 0.40 27.86
C THR A 108 -22.19 -0.74 28.22
N THR A 109 -22.42 -1.00 29.51
CA THR A 109 -23.40 -1.99 29.96
C THR A 109 -24.81 -1.71 29.42
N ASP A 110 -25.22 -0.45 29.37
CA ASP A 110 -26.51 -0.05 28.79
C ASP A 110 -26.59 -0.32 27.27
N ASP A 111 -25.46 -0.09 26.58
CA ASP A 111 -25.36 -0.42 25.14
C ASP A 111 -25.54 -1.92 24.91
N ILE A 112 -24.97 -2.77 25.74
CA ILE A 112 -25.08 -4.23 25.63
C ILE A 112 -26.56 -4.67 25.73
N ALA A 113 -27.27 -4.19 26.75
CA ALA A 113 -28.69 -4.53 26.95
C ALA A 113 -29.55 -4.05 25.76
N ARG A 114 -29.32 -2.82 25.31
CA ARG A 114 -30.02 -2.25 24.15
C ARG A 114 -29.75 -3.03 22.86
N ILE A 115 -28.50 -3.35 22.56
CA ILE A 115 -28.11 -4.07 21.34
C ILE A 115 -28.71 -5.50 21.37
N ALA A 116 -28.68 -6.18 22.52
CA ALA A 116 -29.33 -7.48 22.65
C ALA A 116 -30.83 -7.43 22.35
N SER A 117 -31.54 -6.40 22.82
CA SER A 117 -32.95 -6.15 22.51
C SER A 117 -33.18 -5.84 21.03
N VAL A 118 -32.33 -5.03 20.41
CA VAL A 118 -32.39 -4.71 18.97
C VAL A 118 -32.16 -5.97 18.14
N VAL A 119 -31.19 -6.79 18.47
CA VAL A 119 -30.93 -8.06 17.76
C VAL A 119 -32.13 -8.99 17.87
N ASP A 120 -32.70 -9.11 19.06
CA ASP A 120 -33.90 -9.96 19.32
C ASP A 120 -35.14 -9.52 18.51
N SER A 121 -35.25 -8.20 18.25
CA SER A 121 -36.37 -7.64 17.50
C SER A 121 -36.26 -7.82 15.98
N ALA A 122 -35.17 -8.43 15.47
CA ALA A 122 -35.06 -8.73 14.05
C ALA A 122 -36.11 -9.77 13.63
N GLU A 123 -36.85 -9.49 12.58
CA GLU A 123 -37.97 -10.34 12.15
C GLU A 123 -37.54 -11.75 11.76
N ALA A 124 -38.29 -12.75 12.23
CA ALA A 124 -38.03 -14.17 11.96
C ALA A 124 -38.32 -14.54 10.50
N ASP A 125 -39.35 -13.96 9.91
CA ASP A 125 -39.80 -14.24 8.55
C ASP A 125 -39.68 -12.99 7.66
N VAL A 126 -39.43 -13.20 6.36
CA VAL A 126 -39.37 -12.11 5.38
C VAL A 126 -40.75 -11.83 4.80
N ALA A 127 -41.19 -10.59 4.94
CA ALA A 127 -42.48 -10.17 4.41
C ALA A 127 -42.53 -10.19 2.86
N ASN A 128 -43.66 -10.69 2.34
CA ASN A 128 -44.01 -10.58 0.93
C ASN A 128 -44.60 -9.20 0.67
N VAL A 129 -43.97 -8.42 -0.20
CA VAL A 129 -44.42 -7.09 -0.60
C VAL A 129 -44.72 -7.09 -2.10
N LYS A 130 -45.87 -6.63 -2.53
CA LYS A 130 -46.18 -6.37 -3.96
C LYS A 130 -45.41 -5.14 -4.42
N ASP A 131 -44.72 -5.23 -5.56
CA ASP A 131 -44.07 -4.09 -6.21
C ASP A 131 -45.10 -3.28 -7.06
N LYS A 132 -44.68 -2.23 -7.72
CA LYS A 132 -45.51 -1.37 -8.57
C LYS A 132 -46.21 -2.12 -9.72
N ASN A 133 -45.71 -3.31 -10.05
CA ASN A 133 -46.28 -4.16 -11.12
C ASN A 133 -46.99 -5.38 -10.54
N GLU A 134 -47.45 -5.31 -9.27
CA GLU A 134 -48.13 -6.39 -8.53
C GLU A 134 -47.30 -7.70 -8.37
N VAL A 135 -46.03 -7.69 -8.72
CA VAL A 135 -45.18 -8.87 -8.53
C VAL A 135 -44.83 -8.97 -7.04
N VAL A 136 -45.11 -10.12 -6.45
CA VAL A 136 -44.75 -10.43 -5.06
C VAL A 136 -43.25 -10.62 -4.95
N LYS A 137 -42.61 -9.78 -4.12
CA LYS A 137 -41.18 -9.86 -3.83
C LYS A 137 -40.94 -9.96 -2.33
N LEU A 138 -39.98 -10.81 -1.95
CA LEU A 138 -39.46 -10.86 -0.59
C LEU A 138 -38.68 -9.56 -0.31
N LYS A 139 -39.04 -8.84 0.75
CA LYS A 139 -38.38 -7.59 1.13
C LYS A 139 -37.86 -7.67 2.57
N PRO A 140 -36.61 -8.13 2.77
CA PRO A 140 -36.03 -8.19 4.11
C PRO A 140 -35.88 -6.77 4.69
N THR A 141 -36.06 -6.65 6.01
CA THR A 141 -35.78 -5.36 6.67
C THR A 141 -34.28 -5.12 6.78
N ARG A 142 -33.93 -3.87 6.98
CA ARG A 142 -32.52 -3.51 7.20
C ARG A 142 -31.95 -4.18 8.45
N LEU A 143 -32.74 -4.32 9.52
CA LEU A 143 -32.32 -4.95 10.74
C LEU A 143 -32.00 -6.43 10.53
N ARG A 144 -32.86 -7.18 9.84
CA ARG A 144 -32.60 -8.57 9.49
C ARG A 144 -31.30 -8.72 8.67
N GLY A 145 -31.11 -7.84 7.68
CA GLY A 145 -29.88 -7.83 6.89
C GLY A 145 -28.64 -7.56 7.73
N GLU A 146 -28.69 -6.60 8.66
CA GLU A 146 -27.56 -6.29 9.55
C GLU A 146 -27.25 -7.38 10.55
N VAL A 147 -28.26 -7.98 11.19
CA VAL A 147 -28.06 -9.14 12.10
C VAL A 147 -27.50 -10.32 11.33
N GLY A 148 -28.05 -10.60 10.14
CA GLY A 148 -27.56 -11.67 9.28
C GLY A 148 -26.14 -11.47 8.75
N ALA A 149 -25.64 -10.24 8.68
CA ALA A 149 -24.28 -9.93 8.27
C ALA A 149 -23.22 -10.23 9.34
N ILE A 150 -23.61 -10.23 10.62
CA ILE A 150 -22.71 -10.50 11.74
C ILE A 150 -22.43 -12.00 11.80
N LYS A 151 -21.16 -12.38 11.92
CA LYS A 151 -20.72 -13.77 12.16
C LYS A 151 -20.59 -14.05 13.64
N SER A 152 -19.96 -13.16 14.39
CA SER A 152 -19.77 -13.29 15.84
C SER A 152 -19.52 -11.94 16.50
N VAL A 153 -19.81 -11.90 17.82
CA VAL A 153 -19.53 -10.76 18.71
C VAL A 153 -18.85 -11.29 19.96
N ARG A 154 -17.71 -10.70 20.34
CA ARG A 154 -16.97 -11.06 21.57
C ARG A 154 -16.21 -9.85 22.12
N ALA A 155 -15.75 -9.94 23.36
CA ALA A 155 -14.85 -8.94 23.91
C ALA A 155 -13.50 -8.93 23.16
N TYR A 156 -12.90 -7.75 23.03
CA TYR A 156 -11.53 -7.60 22.57
C TYR A 156 -10.58 -8.07 23.68
N SER A 157 -9.74 -9.06 23.41
CA SER A 157 -9.02 -9.84 24.41
C SER A 157 -7.49 -9.66 24.33
N ALA A 158 -6.77 -10.24 25.29
CA ALA A 158 -5.30 -10.26 25.29
C ALA A 158 -4.71 -10.89 24.01
N SER A 159 -5.34 -11.94 23.48
CA SER A 159 -4.89 -12.58 22.22
C SER A 159 -5.09 -11.71 20.97
N ASP A 160 -5.95 -10.69 21.05
CA ASP A 160 -6.07 -9.69 20.00
C ASP A 160 -4.97 -8.65 20.10
N ARG A 161 -4.47 -8.36 21.33
CA ARG A 161 -3.46 -7.32 21.59
C ARG A 161 -2.06 -7.76 21.26
N ARG A 162 -1.71 -9.02 21.52
CA ARG A 162 -0.37 -9.56 21.25
C ARG A 162 -0.40 -11.01 20.78
N ALA A 163 0.55 -11.35 19.91
CA ALA A 163 0.71 -12.72 19.39
C ALA A 163 1.96 -13.43 19.96
N PHE A 164 2.68 -12.82 20.86
CA PHE A 164 3.91 -13.37 21.47
C PHE A 164 3.67 -13.77 22.94
N SER A 165 4.41 -14.75 23.40
CA SER A 165 4.51 -15.17 24.80
C SER A 165 5.51 -14.33 25.58
N LEU A 166 5.46 -14.40 26.92
CA LEU A 166 6.45 -13.72 27.78
C LEU A 166 7.89 -14.18 27.46
N ASP A 167 8.10 -15.49 27.26
CA ASP A 167 9.46 -16.02 27.01
C ASP A 167 9.99 -15.62 25.61
N GLU A 168 9.11 -15.47 24.62
CA GLU A 168 9.47 -14.89 23.31
C GLU A 168 9.85 -13.41 23.44
N ALA A 169 9.08 -12.63 24.20
CA ALA A 169 9.37 -11.23 24.45
C ALA A 169 10.75 -11.05 25.14
N LEU A 170 11.02 -11.85 26.18
CA LEU A 170 12.30 -11.77 26.91
C LEU A 170 13.51 -12.06 26.00
N ARG A 171 13.39 -13.05 25.12
CA ARG A 171 14.44 -13.37 24.15
C ARG A 171 14.64 -12.28 23.11
N TRP A 172 13.55 -11.73 22.59
CA TRP A 172 13.59 -10.68 21.58
C TRP A 172 14.15 -9.37 22.12
N LEU A 173 13.67 -8.94 23.29
CA LEU A 173 14.10 -7.68 23.93
C LEU A 173 15.52 -7.74 24.51
N ALA A 174 16.14 -8.91 24.55
CA ALA A 174 17.56 -9.03 24.90
C ALA A 174 18.51 -8.57 23.77
N ASP A 175 18.00 -8.40 22.53
CA ASP A 175 18.78 -7.81 21.42
C ASP A 175 18.86 -6.29 21.62
N PRO A 176 20.07 -5.70 21.71
CA PRO A 176 20.23 -4.24 21.94
C PRO A 176 19.53 -3.38 20.88
N ARG A 177 19.41 -3.89 19.63
CA ARG A 177 18.75 -3.17 18.53
C ARG A 177 17.27 -2.93 18.75
N THR A 178 16.63 -3.64 19.67
CA THR A 178 15.23 -3.44 20.05
C THR A 178 15.04 -2.26 21.01
N GLY A 179 16.13 -1.70 21.57
CA GLY A 179 16.06 -0.72 22.66
C GLY A 179 15.47 -1.31 23.96
N GLY A 180 15.18 -2.61 24.02
CA GLY A 180 14.60 -3.28 25.20
C GLY A 180 13.18 -2.82 25.55
N ALA A 181 12.42 -2.26 24.59
CA ALA A 181 11.14 -1.60 24.84
C ALA A 181 9.97 -2.33 24.19
N TYR A 182 8.77 -2.22 24.78
CA TYR A 182 7.50 -2.55 24.10
C TYR A 182 6.92 -1.33 23.40
N TYR A 183 6.32 -1.52 22.24
CA TYR A 183 5.50 -0.50 21.59
C TYR A 183 4.03 -0.81 21.85
N VAL A 184 3.36 0.07 22.59
CA VAL A 184 1.97 -0.09 22.97
C VAL A 184 1.12 0.87 22.16
N GLU A 185 0.31 0.33 21.26
CA GLU A 185 -0.61 1.10 20.45
C GLU A 185 -1.98 1.17 21.09
N THR A 186 -2.62 2.33 21.07
CA THR A 186 -3.98 2.52 21.56
C THR A 186 -4.98 2.76 20.44
N PHE A 187 -6.25 2.39 20.64
CA PHE A 187 -7.36 2.74 19.75
C PHE A 187 -7.69 4.24 19.73
N LEU A 188 -7.25 4.97 20.75
CA LEU A 188 -7.62 6.36 20.95
C LEU A 188 -6.41 7.26 20.78
N SER A 189 -6.59 8.28 19.95
CA SER A 189 -5.73 9.45 19.83
C SER A 189 -6.57 10.70 20.03
N SER A 190 -5.92 11.86 20.21
CA SER A 190 -6.62 13.15 20.29
C SER A 190 -7.50 13.40 19.06
N GLU A 191 -7.01 13.02 17.87
CA GLU A 191 -7.76 13.15 16.61
C GLU A 191 -8.93 12.18 16.53
N SER A 192 -8.72 10.88 16.82
CA SER A 192 -9.80 9.89 16.79
C SER A 192 -10.93 10.21 17.75
N ILE A 193 -10.61 10.84 18.91
CA ILE A 193 -11.60 11.32 19.88
C ILE A 193 -12.34 12.55 19.33
N SER A 194 -11.63 13.52 18.74
CA SER A 194 -12.24 14.75 18.23
C SER A 194 -13.18 14.49 17.05
N SER A 195 -12.88 13.48 16.23
CA SER A 195 -13.70 13.07 15.06
C SER A 195 -15.01 12.35 15.44
N ARG A 196 -15.23 11.98 16.70
CA ARG A 196 -16.45 11.28 17.13
C ARG A 196 -17.70 12.13 16.95
N SER A 197 -18.79 11.50 16.53
CA SER A 197 -20.04 12.14 16.08
C SER A 197 -20.78 12.93 17.16
N SER A 198 -20.60 12.60 18.44
CA SER A 198 -21.30 13.27 19.53
C SER A 198 -20.38 13.71 20.67
N ARG A 199 -20.79 14.76 21.41
CA ARG A 199 -20.07 15.24 22.60
C ARG A 199 -19.89 14.15 23.64
N ILE A 200 -20.93 13.35 23.90
CA ILE A 200 -20.91 12.26 24.90
C ILE A 200 -19.81 11.23 24.54
N LEU A 201 -19.74 10.85 23.26
CA LEU A 201 -18.72 9.90 22.79
C LEU A 201 -17.31 10.49 22.88
N ARG A 202 -17.15 11.80 22.64
CA ARG A 202 -15.85 12.48 22.81
C ARG A 202 -15.42 12.52 24.28
N GLU A 203 -16.29 12.92 25.17
CA GLU A 203 -16.01 12.96 26.62
C GLU A 203 -15.70 11.57 27.17
N ARG A 204 -16.40 10.54 26.72
CA ARG A 204 -16.13 9.15 27.07
C ARG A 204 -14.72 8.72 26.63
N GLY A 205 -14.34 8.98 25.37
CA GLY A 205 -13.02 8.67 24.86
C GLY A 205 -11.89 9.36 25.64
N GLN A 206 -12.06 10.66 25.94
CA GLN A 206 -11.11 11.41 26.76
C GLN A 206 -10.96 10.81 28.17
N ARG A 207 -12.06 10.40 28.79
CA ARG A 207 -12.03 9.78 30.12
C ARG A 207 -11.29 8.45 30.09
N VAL A 208 -11.56 7.58 29.12
CA VAL A 208 -10.92 6.25 28.99
C VAL A 208 -9.41 6.40 28.76
N LEU A 209 -9.01 7.32 27.88
CA LEU A 209 -7.59 7.57 27.62
C LEU A 209 -6.87 8.11 28.87
N LYS A 210 -7.44 9.09 29.56
CA LYS A 210 -6.90 9.63 30.82
C LYS A 210 -6.79 8.58 31.94
N GLN A 211 -7.76 7.67 32.03
CA GLN A 211 -7.70 6.56 33.00
C GLN A 211 -6.55 5.61 32.70
N PHE A 212 -6.31 5.30 31.42
CA PHE A 212 -5.17 4.49 31.00
C PHE A 212 -3.83 5.19 31.32
N GLU A 213 -3.67 6.46 30.95
CA GLU A 213 -2.45 7.24 31.23
C GLU A 213 -2.20 7.36 32.73
N LYS A 214 -3.26 7.57 33.53
CA LYS A 214 -3.17 7.55 34.99
C LYS A 214 -2.74 6.18 35.53
N GLY A 215 -3.36 5.10 35.05
CA GLY A 215 -3.00 3.72 35.43
C GLY A 215 -1.55 3.40 35.10
N LEU A 216 -1.06 3.82 33.94
CA LEU A 216 0.36 3.67 33.57
C LEU A 216 1.29 4.43 34.53
N SER A 217 0.95 5.68 34.92
CA SER A 217 1.76 6.49 35.81
C SER A 217 1.74 5.97 37.24
N GLU A 218 0.66 5.34 37.68
CA GLU A 218 0.49 4.74 39.01
C GLU A 218 1.08 3.33 39.12
N LEU A 219 1.50 2.72 37.96
CA LEU A 219 2.22 1.45 37.96
C LEU A 219 3.51 1.59 38.77
N LYS A 220 3.59 1.01 39.96
CA LYS A 220 4.80 0.96 40.77
C LYS A 220 5.82 -0.06 40.23
N LEU A 221 5.95 -0.13 38.89
CA LEU A 221 6.93 -0.96 38.20
C LEU A 221 8.15 -0.10 37.82
N PRO A 222 9.36 -0.64 37.85
CA PRO A 222 10.57 0.06 37.45
C PRO A 222 10.65 0.15 35.91
N VAL A 223 9.74 0.91 35.30
CA VAL A 223 9.65 1.15 33.87
C VAL A 223 9.84 2.63 33.54
N GLU A 224 10.33 2.90 32.35
CA GLU A 224 10.35 4.20 31.71
C GLU A 224 9.27 4.20 30.63
N ILE A 225 8.46 5.25 30.58
CA ILE A 225 7.36 5.40 29.64
C ILE A 225 7.57 6.69 28.87
N SER A 226 7.62 6.59 27.55
CA SER A 226 7.61 7.74 26.66
C SER A 226 6.48 7.60 25.65
N LYS A 227 5.75 8.69 25.40
CA LYS A 227 4.77 8.76 24.33
C LYS A 227 5.50 9.22 23.07
N VAL A 228 5.29 8.53 21.96
CA VAL A 228 5.74 9.02 20.66
C VAL A 228 4.94 10.27 20.31
N ASP A 229 5.63 11.31 19.89
CA ASP A 229 5.08 12.65 19.69
C ASP A 229 3.81 12.62 18.84
N ASP A 230 2.82 13.47 19.20
CA ASP A 230 1.55 13.62 18.46
C ASP A 230 1.72 14.17 17.02
N LYS A 231 2.96 14.27 16.52
CA LYS A 231 3.28 14.57 15.12
C LYS A 231 2.79 13.50 14.16
N TRP A 232 2.66 12.26 14.63
CA TRP A 232 2.23 11.12 13.85
C TRP A 232 0.71 10.99 13.94
N ILE A 233 0.03 11.35 12.86
CA ILE A 233 -1.41 11.69 12.86
C ILE A 233 -2.32 10.54 13.32
N HIS A 234 -1.95 9.27 13.17
CA HIS A 234 -2.83 8.14 13.48
C HIS A 234 -2.23 7.10 14.43
N ALA A 235 -1.17 7.44 15.16
CA ALA A 235 -0.50 6.49 16.04
C ALA A 235 -0.28 7.05 17.44
N SER A 236 -1.21 6.76 18.37
CA SER A 236 -0.91 6.91 19.79
C SER A 236 -0.10 5.71 20.26
N ILE A 237 1.22 5.86 20.25
CA ILE A 237 2.18 4.82 20.63
C ILE A 237 2.87 5.23 21.91
N TYR A 238 2.88 4.31 22.87
CA TYR A 238 3.70 4.42 24.08
C TYR A 238 4.87 3.45 23.96
N VAL A 239 6.08 3.94 24.16
CA VAL A 239 7.29 3.14 24.27
C VAL A 239 7.53 2.89 25.75
N ILE A 240 7.53 1.63 26.17
CA ILE A 240 7.66 1.22 27.58
C ILE A 240 8.86 0.32 27.71
N LYS A 241 9.88 0.78 28.45
CA LYS A 241 11.16 0.12 28.66
C LYS A 241 11.35 -0.17 30.15
N LEU A 242 11.96 -1.32 30.49
CA LEU A 242 12.41 -1.55 31.85
C LEU A 242 13.63 -0.68 32.18
N LYS A 243 13.68 -0.16 33.42
CA LYS A 243 14.87 0.56 33.89
C LYS A 243 16.11 -0.36 33.93
N ALA A 244 17.25 0.16 33.55
CA ALA A 244 18.50 -0.60 33.43
C ALA A 244 18.90 -1.37 34.69
N GLU A 245 18.55 -0.84 35.88
CA GLU A 245 18.81 -1.55 37.15
C GLU A 245 18.02 -2.86 37.29
N THR A 246 16.81 -2.90 36.70
CA THR A 246 15.92 -4.07 36.76
C THR A 246 16.44 -5.20 35.90
N THR A 247 17.08 -4.91 34.78
CA THR A 247 17.57 -5.91 33.84
C THR A 247 18.78 -6.70 34.36
N LYS A 248 19.46 -6.19 35.43
CA LYS A 248 20.59 -6.89 36.06
C LYS A 248 20.20 -8.20 36.77
N ASN A 249 18.94 -8.31 37.21
CA ASN A 249 18.41 -9.52 37.83
C ASN A 249 17.33 -10.14 36.93
N LYS A 250 17.62 -11.27 36.30
CA LYS A 250 16.74 -11.93 35.33
C LYS A 250 15.36 -12.30 35.89
N ASP A 251 15.31 -12.81 37.13
CA ASP A 251 14.04 -13.23 37.74
C ASP A 251 13.16 -12.01 38.07
N HIS A 252 13.81 -10.94 38.58
CA HIS A 252 13.11 -9.69 38.83
C HIS A 252 12.62 -9.04 37.52
N ALA A 253 13.44 -9.00 36.46
CA ALA A 253 13.04 -8.54 35.14
C ALA A 253 11.87 -9.34 34.59
N LYS A 254 11.90 -10.67 34.67
CA LYS A 254 10.78 -11.53 34.25
C LYS A 254 9.49 -11.22 35.00
N ALA A 255 9.57 -11.00 36.30
CA ALA A 255 8.39 -10.62 37.12
C ALA A 255 7.81 -9.26 36.70
N VAL A 256 8.67 -8.26 36.42
CA VAL A 256 8.24 -6.93 35.95
C VAL A 256 7.61 -7.01 34.56
N HIS A 257 8.20 -7.74 33.62
CA HIS A 257 7.61 -7.96 32.29
C HIS A 257 6.23 -8.64 32.39
N SER A 258 6.11 -9.67 33.26
CA SER A 258 4.84 -10.37 33.49
C SER A 258 3.75 -9.44 34.03
N ALA A 259 4.08 -8.61 35.02
CA ALA A 259 3.15 -7.66 35.62
C ALA A 259 2.76 -6.54 34.63
N LEU A 260 3.70 -6.04 33.85
CA LEU A 260 3.43 -5.05 32.81
C LEU A 260 2.48 -5.60 31.73
N LEU A 261 2.78 -6.79 31.19
CA LEU A 261 1.93 -7.41 30.19
C LEU A 261 0.52 -7.71 30.74
N ALA A 262 0.43 -8.19 31.98
CA ALA A 262 -0.86 -8.43 32.64
C ALA A 262 -1.68 -7.13 32.80
N PHE A 263 -1.04 -6.00 33.12
CA PHE A 263 -1.70 -4.70 33.18
C PHE A 263 -2.21 -4.29 31.78
N LEU A 264 -1.34 -4.33 30.75
CA LEU A 264 -1.66 -3.89 29.40
C LEU A 264 -2.74 -4.77 28.74
N ASP A 265 -2.70 -6.10 28.96
CA ASP A 265 -3.70 -7.04 28.46
C ASP A 265 -5.12 -6.75 28.99
N ASN A 266 -5.22 -6.12 30.16
CA ASN A 266 -6.50 -5.77 30.80
C ASN A 266 -6.98 -4.35 30.47
N GLN A 267 -6.21 -3.55 29.70
CA GLN A 267 -6.64 -2.19 29.35
C GLN A 267 -7.50 -2.18 28.08
N PRO A 268 -8.77 -1.71 28.13
CA PRO A 268 -9.64 -1.69 26.96
C PRO A 268 -9.05 -0.88 25.80
N VAL A 269 -8.43 0.26 26.12
CA VAL A 269 -7.88 1.20 25.13
C VAL A 269 -6.68 0.66 24.36
N VAL A 270 -5.98 -0.36 24.90
CA VAL A 270 -4.82 -0.96 24.24
C VAL A 270 -5.26 -1.78 23.05
N LYS A 271 -4.83 -1.38 21.87
CA LYS A 271 -5.08 -2.07 20.60
C LYS A 271 -4.05 -3.17 20.35
N ALA A 272 -2.78 -2.82 20.47
CA ALA A 272 -1.70 -3.77 20.22
C ALA A 272 -0.53 -3.55 21.16
N ILE A 273 0.14 -4.64 21.53
CA ILE A 273 1.45 -4.64 22.19
C ILE A 273 2.40 -5.30 21.19
N LEU A 274 3.39 -4.54 20.74
CA LEU A 274 4.32 -4.94 19.70
C LEU A 274 5.73 -5.06 20.26
N LEU A 275 6.48 -6.02 19.74
CA LEU A 275 7.92 -6.07 19.92
C LEU A 275 8.57 -5.18 18.86
N PRO A 276 9.60 -4.39 19.20
CA PRO A 276 10.30 -3.54 18.23
C PRO A 276 10.88 -4.38 17.10
N PRO A 277 10.81 -3.90 15.87
CA PRO A 277 11.49 -4.56 14.77
C PRO A 277 13.00 -4.38 14.88
N VAL A 278 13.74 -5.33 14.35
CA VAL A 278 15.18 -5.24 14.19
C VAL A 278 15.46 -4.95 12.71
N LEU A 279 16.04 -3.79 12.45
CA LEU A 279 16.45 -3.40 11.11
C LEU A 279 17.70 -4.15 10.69
N GLN A 280 17.75 -4.64 9.47
CA GLN A 280 18.89 -5.39 8.93
C GLN A 280 19.15 -5.02 7.47
N THR A 281 20.41 -5.05 7.08
CA THR A 281 20.83 -5.21 5.70
C THR A 281 20.91 -6.71 5.44
N THR A 282 20.20 -7.20 4.44
CA THR A 282 20.32 -8.61 4.02
C THR A 282 21.39 -8.69 2.95
N THR A 283 22.60 -9.11 3.34
CA THR A 283 23.67 -9.46 2.39
C THR A 283 23.59 -10.93 2.07
N LEU A 284 23.48 -11.27 0.80
CA LEU A 284 23.79 -12.59 0.28
C LEU A 284 25.29 -12.63 -0.04
N ASP A 285 25.86 -13.82 -0.21
CA ASP A 285 27.30 -13.99 -0.42
C ASP A 285 27.82 -13.12 -1.56
N ASN A 286 29.01 -12.56 -1.36
CA ASN A 286 29.67 -11.64 -2.30
C ASN A 286 30.81 -12.34 -3.02
N VAL A 287 30.89 -12.19 -4.35
CA VAL A 287 31.98 -12.76 -5.16
C VAL A 287 32.80 -11.62 -5.79
N PRO A 288 34.14 -11.58 -5.55
CA PRO A 288 34.99 -10.58 -6.21
C PRO A 288 35.01 -10.75 -7.73
N VAL A 289 35.04 -9.63 -8.44
CA VAL A 289 35.16 -9.60 -9.91
C VAL A 289 36.44 -8.85 -10.32
N PRO A 290 36.91 -8.99 -11.58
CA PRO A 290 38.06 -8.26 -12.07
C PRO A 290 37.98 -6.75 -11.82
N PRO A 291 39.11 -6.02 -11.78
CA PRO A 291 39.15 -4.57 -11.59
C PRO A 291 38.21 -3.81 -12.56
N LEU A 292 37.43 -2.89 -12.03
CA LEU A 292 36.44 -2.10 -12.76
C LEU A 292 36.98 -0.72 -13.10
N LYS A 293 36.54 -0.18 -14.23
CA LYS A 293 36.72 1.23 -14.59
C LYS A 293 35.42 1.97 -14.30
N LEU A 294 35.42 2.77 -13.24
CA LEU A 294 34.26 3.58 -12.88
C LEU A 294 34.08 4.78 -13.82
N PRO A 295 32.81 5.10 -14.20
CA PRO A 295 32.54 6.29 -15.01
C PRO A 295 32.78 7.57 -14.18
N LYS A 296 33.12 8.66 -14.85
CA LYS A 296 33.18 10.01 -14.27
C LYS A 296 31.97 10.82 -14.72
N PRO A 297 31.43 11.72 -13.90
CA PRO A 297 30.37 12.61 -14.34
C PRO A 297 30.88 13.57 -15.43
N GLU A 298 30.10 13.81 -16.47
CA GLU A 298 30.40 14.75 -17.54
C GLU A 298 30.28 16.18 -16.99
N ALA A 299 31.30 17.00 -17.30
CA ALA A 299 31.31 18.42 -16.87
C ALA A 299 30.11 19.17 -17.45
N GLY A 300 29.41 19.92 -16.61
CA GLY A 300 28.24 20.72 -17.02
C GLY A 300 26.93 19.95 -17.26
N ARG A 301 26.94 18.62 -17.15
CA ARG A 301 25.74 17.84 -17.26
C ARG A 301 25.01 17.79 -15.91
N ILE A 302 23.70 18.09 -15.94
CA ILE A 302 22.81 17.90 -14.76
C ILE A 302 22.30 16.48 -14.78
N TYR A 303 22.42 15.81 -13.65
CA TYR A 303 21.97 14.43 -13.45
C TYR A 303 20.81 14.38 -12.45
N PRO A 304 19.88 13.42 -12.57
CA PRO A 304 18.93 13.13 -11.52
C PRO A 304 19.66 12.70 -10.23
N VAL A 305 19.01 12.90 -9.09
CA VAL A 305 19.59 12.55 -7.77
C VAL A 305 18.69 11.55 -7.06
N VAL A 306 19.31 10.50 -6.52
CA VAL A 306 18.64 9.47 -5.66
C VAL A 306 19.15 9.63 -4.24
N GLY A 307 18.27 9.71 -3.25
CA GLY A 307 18.66 9.59 -1.84
C GLY A 307 18.90 8.11 -1.48
N ILE A 308 20.01 7.81 -0.85
CA ILE A 308 20.37 6.47 -0.39
C ILE A 308 20.29 6.43 1.13
N ILE A 309 19.27 5.78 1.66
CA ILE A 309 19.08 5.53 3.10
C ILE A 309 19.63 4.16 3.42
N ASP A 310 20.86 4.12 3.96
CA ASP A 310 21.60 2.88 4.18
C ASP A 310 22.69 3.02 5.27
N THR A 311 23.70 2.18 5.23
CA THR A 311 24.86 2.17 6.14
C THR A 311 25.88 3.29 5.87
N GLY A 312 25.67 4.09 4.85
CA GLY A 312 26.61 5.08 4.33
C GLY A 312 27.32 4.63 3.06
N VAL A 313 27.91 5.58 2.34
CA VAL A 313 28.64 5.37 1.09
C VAL A 313 30.11 5.74 1.26
N THR A 314 31.01 4.97 0.64
CA THR A 314 32.45 5.24 0.66
C THR A 314 32.77 6.62 0.04
N LYS A 315 33.75 7.32 0.65
CA LYS A 315 34.20 8.66 0.22
C LYS A 315 35.49 8.64 -0.66
N ILE A 316 35.72 7.52 -1.41
CA ILE A 316 36.84 7.52 -2.37
C ILE A 316 36.55 8.48 -3.55
N PRO A 317 37.57 9.11 -4.16
CA PRO A 317 37.38 10.18 -5.14
C PRO A 317 36.49 9.81 -6.33
N GLU A 318 36.57 8.58 -6.82
CA GLU A 318 35.81 8.10 -7.96
C GLU A 318 34.29 8.06 -7.65
N VAL A 319 33.94 7.66 -6.44
CA VAL A 319 32.55 7.56 -5.95
C VAL A 319 32.06 8.94 -5.50
N ASP A 320 32.90 9.70 -4.76
CA ASP A 320 32.55 11.00 -4.24
C ASP A 320 32.25 12.01 -5.38
N SER A 321 32.88 11.85 -6.56
CA SER A 321 32.57 12.66 -7.75
C SER A 321 31.10 12.57 -8.20
N TRP A 322 30.37 11.52 -7.82
CA TRP A 322 28.95 11.31 -8.07
C TRP A 322 28.05 11.73 -6.90
N SER A 323 28.63 12.09 -5.75
CA SER A 323 27.88 12.57 -4.61
C SER A 323 27.28 13.96 -4.88
N SER A 324 26.08 14.19 -4.37
CA SER A 324 25.42 15.50 -4.28
C SER A 324 25.42 16.05 -2.85
N GLY A 325 26.05 15.33 -1.93
CA GLY A 325 26.11 15.61 -0.50
C GLY A 325 25.68 14.40 0.34
N GLY A 326 25.57 14.60 1.61
CA GLY A 326 25.14 13.58 2.57
C GLY A 326 25.02 14.16 3.96
N VAL A 327 24.53 13.35 4.90
CA VAL A 327 24.39 13.71 6.31
C VAL A 327 25.52 13.08 7.14
N ASP A 328 26.10 13.85 8.05
CA ASP A 328 27.13 13.39 8.98
C ASP A 328 26.49 12.99 10.33
N PHE A 329 25.62 11.96 10.31
CA PHE A 329 24.90 11.50 11.49
C PHE A 329 25.63 10.38 12.23
N LEU A 330 26.20 9.42 11.49
CA LEU A 330 26.92 8.29 12.08
C LEU A 330 28.42 8.59 12.17
N ASP A 331 29.04 8.18 13.28
CA ASP A 331 30.49 8.10 13.36
C ASP A 331 30.96 6.98 12.40
N LEU A 332 31.81 7.34 11.45
CA LEU A 332 32.32 6.41 10.44
C LEU A 332 33.38 5.44 10.98
N GLU A 333 33.91 5.66 12.18
CA GLU A 333 34.89 4.75 12.80
C GLU A 333 34.21 3.41 13.14
N GLY A 334 34.64 2.35 12.46
CA GLY A 334 34.07 1.01 12.60
C GLY A 334 32.73 0.77 11.86
N GLN A 335 32.26 1.72 11.08
CA GLN A 335 31.07 1.60 10.25
C GLN A 335 31.37 0.79 8.97
N ASP A 336 30.60 -0.27 8.71
CA ASP A 336 30.67 -1.02 7.44
C ASP A 336 29.76 -0.38 6.39
N VAL A 337 30.36 0.37 5.48
CA VAL A 337 29.67 1.05 4.36
C VAL A 337 29.56 0.19 3.10
N SER A 338 29.84 -1.11 3.17
CA SER A 338 29.85 -1.99 2.00
C SER A 338 28.51 -2.05 1.28
N HIS A 339 27.41 -2.18 2.02
CA HIS A 339 26.07 -2.29 1.44
C HIS A 339 25.64 -0.99 0.76
N GLY A 340 25.77 0.15 1.41
CA GLY A 340 25.42 1.45 0.81
C GLY A 340 26.33 1.81 -0.37
N SER A 341 27.63 1.43 -0.33
CA SER A 341 28.56 1.61 -1.46
C SER A 341 28.18 0.77 -2.67
N PHE A 342 27.72 -0.46 -2.46
CA PHE A 342 27.20 -1.33 -3.52
C PHE A 342 25.98 -0.67 -4.19
N ILE A 343 25.03 -0.18 -3.41
CA ILE A 343 23.83 0.52 -3.89
C ILE A 343 24.21 1.77 -4.68
N ALA A 344 25.15 2.58 -4.18
CA ALA A 344 25.62 3.78 -4.88
C ALA A 344 26.21 3.42 -6.26
N GLY A 345 27.02 2.36 -6.34
CA GLY A 345 27.56 1.84 -7.60
C GLY A 345 26.48 1.50 -8.62
N LEU A 346 25.36 0.89 -8.20
CA LEU A 346 24.21 0.63 -9.08
C LEU A 346 23.52 1.93 -9.54
N VAL A 347 23.45 2.95 -8.70
CA VAL A 347 22.81 4.23 -9.03
C VAL A 347 23.59 4.97 -10.12
N PHE A 348 24.93 5.06 -10.00
CA PHE A 348 25.72 5.88 -10.95
C PHE A 348 26.42 5.08 -12.06
N ALA A 349 26.56 3.76 -11.93
CA ALA A 349 27.41 2.97 -12.84
C ALA A 349 26.78 1.66 -13.34
N ALA A 350 25.52 1.35 -13.04
CA ALA A 350 24.90 0.06 -13.40
C ALA A 350 25.06 -0.29 -14.88
N ASP A 351 24.88 0.68 -15.80
CA ASP A 351 25.04 0.54 -17.26
C ASP A 351 26.48 0.28 -17.70
N THR A 352 27.44 0.67 -16.90
CA THR A 352 28.88 0.50 -17.17
C THR A 352 29.38 -0.84 -16.63
N LEU A 353 28.81 -1.29 -15.51
CA LEU A 353 29.25 -2.47 -14.77
C LEU A 353 28.50 -3.73 -15.18
N ASN A 354 27.31 -3.60 -15.78
CA ASN A 354 26.45 -4.70 -16.18
C ASN A 354 26.03 -4.52 -17.65
N THR A 355 26.04 -5.58 -18.41
CA THR A 355 25.95 -5.52 -19.88
C THR A 355 24.55 -5.59 -20.46
N ASP A 356 23.52 -5.90 -19.67
CA ASP A 356 22.15 -5.98 -20.15
C ASP A 356 21.56 -4.60 -20.46
N SER A 357 20.73 -4.50 -21.50
CA SER A 357 20.06 -3.27 -21.92
C SER A 357 19.15 -2.67 -20.83
N CYS A 358 18.65 -3.48 -19.91
CA CYS A 358 17.85 -3.03 -18.76
C CYS A 358 18.60 -2.06 -17.83
N PHE A 359 19.93 -2.03 -17.89
CA PHE A 359 20.76 -1.13 -17.10
C PHE A 359 21.08 0.19 -17.80
N ALA A 360 20.64 0.39 -19.06
CA ALA A 360 20.95 1.56 -19.88
C ALA A 360 20.23 2.86 -19.46
N GLU A 361 19.51 2.86 -18.33
CA GLU A 361 18.88 4.06 -17.78
C GLU A 361 19.91 5.16 -17.47
N THR A 362 19.47 6.41 -17.54
CA THR A 362 20.29 7.58 -17.24
C THR A 362 21.00 7.45 -15.89
N LYS A 363 22.33 7.70 -15.89
CA LYS A 363 23.13 7.74 -14.65
C LYS A 363 22.56 8.77 -13.69
N CYS A 364 22.58 8.48 -12.41
CA CYS A 364 22.14 9.38 -11.34
C CYS A 364 23.28 9.74 -10.41
N ARG A 365 23.23 10.93 -9.85
CA ARG A 365 23.97 11.27 -8.63
C ARG A 365 23.24 10.66 -7.43
N PHE A 366 23.94 10.58 -6.31
CA PHE A 366 23.32 10.17 -5.06
C PHE A 366 23.49 11.23 -3.97
N PHE A 367 22.59 11.19 -2.99
CA PHE A 367 22.70 11.91 -1.71
C PHE A 367 22.76 10.84 -0.61
N ASP A 368 23.84 10.86 0.20
CA ASP A 368 24.10 9.83 1.20
C ASP A 368 23.36 10.13 2.51
N LEU A 369 22.40 9.29 2.89
CA LEU A 369 21.77 9.27 4.20
C LEU A 369 22.25 8.03 4.96
N GLY A 370 23.51 8.05 5.40
CA GLY A 370 24.10 7.01 6.24
C GLY A 370 23.47 7.04 7.63
N LEU A 371 22.32 6.39 7.81
CA LEU A 371 21.55 6.40 9.03
C LEU A 371 21.51 5.06 9.76
N HIS A 372 21.97 3.96 9.13
CA HIS A 372 21.91 2.63 9.71
C HIS A 372 23.26 2.20 10.33
N PRO A 373 23.40 2.21 11.67
CA PRO A 373 24.62 1.74 12.35
C PRO A 373 24.84 0.23 12.12
N THR A 374 26.04 -0.18 11.71
CA THR A 374 26.35 -1.59 11.43
C THR A 374 26.79 -2.40 12.65
N THR A 375 27.24 -1.74 13.71
CA THR A 375 27.59 -2.40 14.96
C THR A 375 26.41 -2.40 15.92
N SER A 376 26.03 -3.56 16.46
CA SER A 376 24.87 -3.71 17.35
C SER A 376 24.95 -2.85 18.63
N GLY A 377 26.15 -2.62 19.15
CA GLY A 377 26.34 -1.75 20.33
C GLY A 377 26.11 -0.26 20.03
N ASN A 378 26.32 0.17 18.81
CA ASN A 378 26.11 1.55 18.40
C ASN A 378 24.63 1.83 18.10
N TYR A 379 23.86 0.83 17.68
CA TYR A 379 22.45 1.03 17.30
C TYR A 379 21.61 1.60 18.48
N GLU A 380 21.76 1.05 19.69
CA GLU A 380 21.05 1.54 20.88
C GLU A 380 21.49 2.96 21.29
N SER A 381 22.73 3.34 21.02
CA SER A 381 23.25 4.67 21.33
C SER A 381 22.61 5.75 20.45
N TYR A 382 22.42 5.47 19.17
CA TYR A 382 21.76 6.35 18.21
C TYR A 382 20.24 6.31 18.33
N TYR A 383 19.67 5.13 18.58
CA TYR A 383 18.25 4.85 18.54
C TYR A 383 17.75 4.14 19.82
N PRO A 384 17.73 4.82 20.96
CA PRO A 384 17.39 4.24 22.26
C PRO A 384 15.94 3.71 22.34
N ARG A 385 15.03 4.19 21.48
CA ARG A 385 13.67 3.66 21.32
C ARG A 385 13.54 2.74 20.09
N GLY A 386 14.65 2.30 19.51
CA GLY A 386 14.67 1.42 18.35
C GLY A 386 14.24 2.09 17.05
N PHE A 387 13.48 1.37 16.23
CA PHE A 387 13.14 1.80 14.87
C PHE A 387 12.30 3.10 14.79
N ILE A 388 11.60 3.45 15.84
CA ILE A 388 10.86 4.73 15.91
C ILE A 388 11.83 5.92 15.84
N ASP A 389 12.93 5.86 16.59
CA ASP A 389 13.96 6.91 16.55
C ASP A 389 14.63 7.00 15.18
N PHE A 390 14.86 5.86 14.52
CA PHE A 390 15.35 5.84 13.15
C PHE A 390 14.43 6.59 12.19
N LEU A 391 13.11 6.37 12.27
CA LEU A 391 12.15 7.07 11.42
C LEU A 391 12.04 8.56 11.75
N GLU A 392 12.15 8.95 13.02
CA GLU A 392 12.19 10.35 13.43
C GLU A 392 13.45 11.05 12.93
N GLN A 393 14.61 10.37 12.97
CA GLN A 393 15.84 10.90 12.40
C GLN A 393 15.75 11.03 10.89
N LEU A 394 15.19 10.02 10.22
CA LEU A 394 14.95 10.09 8.77
C LEU A 394 14.07 11.30 8.41
N ASP A 395 12.97 11.52 9.15
CA ASP A 395 12.07 12.67 8.94
C ASP A 395 12.82 14.00 9.07
N ALA A 396 13.78 14.08 10.01
CA ALA A 396 14.58 15.29 10.24
C ALA A 396 15.59 15.56 9.11
N GLU A 397 16.16 14.52 8.47
CA GLU A 397 17.21 14.67 7.44
C GLU A 397 16.67 14.84 6.00
N ILE A 398 15.43 14.48 5.73
CA ILE A 398 14.82 14.61 4.41
C ILE A 398 14.87 16.04 3.85
N PRO A 399 14.62 17.13 4.63
CA PRO A 399 14.67 18.49 4.09
C PRO A 399 16.01 18.86 3.48
N GLU A 400 17.14 18.40 4.05
CA GLU A 400 18.48 18.66 3.49
C GLU A 400 18.66 17.98 2.13
N ALA A 401 18.29 16.71 2.02
CA ALA A 401 18.33 15.99 0.76
C ALA A 401 17.43 16.65 -0.30
N LYS A 402 16.23 17.09 0.07
CA LYS A 402 15.33 17.82 -0.84
C LYS A 402 15.93 19.12 -1.37
N ALA A 403 16.65 19.88 -0.54
CA ALA A 403 17.35 21.09 -0.95
C ALA A 403 18.42 20.82 -2.03
N LYS A 404 18.89 19.57 -2.15
CA LYS A 404 19.77 19.08 -3.23
C LYS A 404 19.04 18.48 -4.42
N GLY A 405 17.71 18.59 -4.48
CA GLY A 405 16.88 18.10 -5.57
C GLY A 405 16.45 16.62 -5.46
N VAL A 406 16.65 15.98 -4.31
CA VAL A 406 16.22 14.60 -4.08
C VAL A 406 14.72 14.55 -3.88
N ARG A 407 14.02 13.74 -4.66
CA ARG A 407 12.59 13.43 -4.50
C ARG A 407 12.31 11.94 -4.41
N VAL A 408 13.27 11.12 -4.85
CA VAL A 408 13.19 9.65 -4.81
C VAL A 408 14.25 9.12 -3.88
N PHE A 409 13.84 8.33 -2.90
CA PHE A 409 14.71 7.78 -1.86
C PHE A 409 14.69 6.25 -1.93
N ASN A 410 15.84 5.64 -2.13
CA ASN A 410 16.03 4.22 -1.99
C ASN A 410 16.35 3.91 -0.52
N MET A 411 15.55 3.04 0.10
CA MET A 411 15.79 2.52 1.45
C MET A 411 15.88 1.00 1.36
N SER A 412 17.09 0.48 1.20
CA SER A 412 17.33 -0.96 1.05
C SER A 412 17.51 -1.68 2.39
N LEU A 413 16.79 -1.24 3.40
CA LEU A 413 16.73 -1.80 4.74
C LEU A 413 15.42 -2.53 4.94
N ALA A 414 15.45 -3.67 5.61
CA ALA A 414 14.25 -4.45 5.91
C ALA A 414 14.21 -4.88 7.38
N VAL A 415 13.00 -5.08 7.85
CA VAL A 415 12.73 -5.71 9.13
C VAL A 415 12.47 -7.19 8.89
N THR A 416 13.15 -8.06 9.61
CA THR A 416 13.07 -9.52 9.39
C THR A 416 11.75 -10.16 9.82
N THR A 417 10.74 -9.35 10.19
CA THR A 417 9.41 -9.84 10.55
C THR A 417 8.51 -9.85 9.32
N PRO A 418 8.04 -11.02 8.84
CA PRO A 418 7.10 -11.11 7.74
C PRO A 418 5.78 -10.40 8.06
N LEU A 419 5.22 -9.72 7.06
CA LEU A 419 3.90 -9.10 7.18
C LEU A 419 2.81 -10.16 7.34
N LYS A 420 1.90 -9.94 8.28
CA LYS A 420 0.60 -10.62 8.27
C LYS A 420 -0.28 -9.99 7.20
N HIS A 421 -0.84 -10.78 6.29
CA HIS A 421 -1.57 -10.31 5.10
C HIS A 421 -2.75 -9.37 5.36
N ASP A 422 -3.26 -9.31 6.58
CA ASP A 422 -4.36 -8.47 7.01
C ASP A 422 -3.91 -7.23 7.81
N GLY A 423 -2.61 -7.05 8.00
CA GLY A 423 -2.02 -5.96 8.78
C GLY A 423 -1.41 -4.87 7.91
N TYR A 424 -1.49 -3.64 8.40
CA TYR A 424 -0.73 -2.49 7.96
C TYR A 424 0.09 -2.01 9.15
N SER A 425 1.42 -2.05 9.03
CA SER A 425 2.32 -1.85 10.16
C SER A 425 2.37 -0.37 10.59
N VAL A 426 2.71 -0.14 11.83
CA VAL A 426 2.95 1.22 12.34
C VAL A 426 4.12 1.89 11.60
N PHE A 427 5.11 1.11 11.20
CA PHE A 427 6.32 1.61 10.53
C PHE A 427 6.04 2.01 9.08
N ALA A 428 5.20 1.24 8.37
CA ALA A 428 4.71 1.63 7.06
C ALA A 428 3.85 2.90 7.15
N ASN A 429 3.03 3.04 8.19
CA ASN A 429 2.24 4.25 8.40
C ASN A 429 3.14 5.48 8.63
N MET A 430 4.14 5.39 9.51
CA MET A 430 5.09 6.50 9.75
C MET A 430 5.85 6.86 8.48
N LEU A 431 6.31 5.85 7.72
CA LEU A 431 7.01 6.08 6.45
C LEU A 431 6.10 6.75 5.40
N ASP A 432 4.83 6.34 5.34
CA ASP A 432 3.82 6.93 4.46
C ASP A 432 3.51 8.39 4.85
N GLU A 433 3.47 8.71 6.13
CA GLU A 433 3.31 10.07 6.63
C GLU A 433 4.52 10.96 6.29
N ILE A 434 5.75 10.44 6.43
CA ILE A 434 6.98 11.12 5.98
C ILE A 434 6.90 11.40 4.47
N ALA A 435 6.51 10.40 3.68
CA ALA A 435 6.37 10.55 2.23
C ALA A 435 5.33 11.61 1.84
N ASP A 436 4.22 11.70 2.57
CA ASP A 436 3.17 12.69 2.32
C ASP A 436 3.59 14.09 2.79
N LYS A 437 4.20 14.21 3.97
CA LYS A 437 4.70 15.47 4.54
C LYS A 437 5.74 16.15 3.67
N HIS A 438 6.66 15.38 3.11
CA HIS A 438 7.78 15.91 2.32
C HIS A 438 7.55 15.85 0.81
N ASP A 439 6.43 15.34 0.33
CA ASP A 439 6.14 15.12 -1.10
C ASP A 439 7.26 14.36 -1.82
N ILE A 440 7.61 13.19 -1.28
CA ILE A 440 8.67 12.32 -1.77
C ILE A 440 8.14 10.91 -2.04
N ILE A 441 8.94 10.08 -2.72
CA ILE A 441 8.64 8.68 -2.98
C ILE A 441 9.78 7.82 -2.44
N PHE A 442 9.46 6.89 -1.53
CA PHE A 442 10.38 5.84 -1.12
C PHE A 442 10.31 4.66 -2.09
N VAL A 443 11.45 4.03 -2.33
CA VAL A 443 11.58 2.78 -3.08
C VAL A 443 12.19 1.75 -2.15
N LEU A 444 11.48 0.64 -1.92
CA LEU A 444 11.79 -0.37 -0.91
C LEU A 444 11.97 -1.76 -1.55
N PRO A 445 12.86 -2.61 -1.03
CA PRO A 445 12.89 -4.01 -1.42
C PRO A 445 11.72 -4.80 -0.82
N SER A 446 11.27 -5.85 -1.48
CA SER A 446 10.28 -6.79 -0.93
C SER A 446 10.82 -7.67 0.21
N GLY A 447 12.14 -7.78 0.31
CA GLY A 447 12.89 -8.63 1.23
C GLY A 447 13.41 -9.92 0.59
N ASN A 448 14.38 -10.55 1.25
CA ASN A 448 15.00 -11.78 0.79
C ASN A 448 14.59 -12.99 1.66
N LEU A 449 14.51 -14.16 1.04
CA LEU A 449 14.46 -15.45 1.75
C LEU A 449 15.88 -15.89 2.03
N ASP A 450 16.16 -16.28 3.28
CA ASP A 450 17.46 -16.82 3.68
C ASP A 450 17.69 -18.19 3.03
N GLY A 451 18.96 -18.58 2.83
CA GLY A 451 19.38 -19.72 2.06
C GLY A 451 18.55 -21.00 2.20
N GLY A 452 18.22 -21.42 3.42
CA GLY A 452 17.37 -22.60 3.67
C GLY A 452 15.89 -22.44 3.31
N LEU A 453 15.41 -21.20 3.09
CA LEU A 453 14.03 -20.87 2.71
C LEU A 453 13.91 -20.46 1.24
N ALA A 454 15.04 -20.32 0.52
CA ALA A 454 15.04 -19.97 -0.90
C ALA A 454 14.21 -20.99 -1.71
N ARG A 455 13.47 -20.50 -2.70
CA ARG A 455 12.67 -21.37 -3.56
C ARG A 455 13.58 -22.18 -4.48
N PRO A 456 13.13 -23.35 -4.97
CA PRO A 456 13.83 -24.05 -6.02
C PRO A 456 13.89 -23.20 -7.31
N GLN A 457 14.73 -23.63 -8.24
CA GLN A 457 14.80 -23.00 -9.56
C GLN A 457 13.42 -22.96 -10.24
N TRP A 458 13.19 -21.93 -11.04
CA TRP A 458 11.94 -21.75 -11.77
C TRP A 458 11.69 -22.95 -12.71
N PRO A 459 10.50 -23.58 -12.64
CA PRO A 459 10.19 -24.73 -13.48
C PRO A 459 10.10 -24.35 -14.97
N SER A 460 10.39 -25.34 -15.84
CA SER A 460 10.37 -25.15 -17.30
C SER A 460 8.99 -24.90 -17.91
N ASN A 461 7.90 -25.19 -17.18
CA ASN A 461 6.54 -24.97 -17.65
C ASN A 461 5.67 -24.22 -16.64
N SER A 462 4.71 -23.44 -17.13
CA SER A 462 3.85 -22.55 -16.35
C SER A 462 2.96 -23.28 -15.33
N ASN A 463 2.51 -24.51 -15.61
CA ASN A 463 1.68 -25.28 -14.68
C ASN A 463 2.48 -25.72 -13.45
N SER A 464 3.71 -26.19 -13.66
CA SER A 464 4.61 -26.53 -12.53
C SER A 464 5.02 -25.28 -11.74
N ALA A 465 5.25 -24.15 -12.41
CA ALA A 465 5.50 -22.88 -11.77
C ALA A 465 4.29 -22.45 -10.92
N MET A 466 3.08 -22.55 -11.46
CA MET A 466 1.84 -22.25 -10.72
C MET A 466 1.68 -23.12 -9.47
N ALA A 467 1.93 -24.44 -9.60
CA ALA A 467 1.84 -25.37 -8.47
C ALA A 467 2.87 -25.04 -7.39
N MET A 468 4.10 -24.72 -7.77
CA MET A 468 5.14 -24.27 -6.85
C MET A 468 4.73 -23.01 -6.09
N LEU A 469 4.30 -21.97 -6.81
CA LEU A 469 3.91 -20.69 -6.23
C LEU A 469 2.70 -20.83 -5.29
N ALA A 470 1.71 -21.65 -5.65
CA ALA A 470 0.56 -21.94 -4.81
C ALA A 470 0.96 -22.66 -3.51
N GLY A 471 1.92 -23.58 -3.57
CA GLY A 471 2.47 -24.27 -2.42
C GLY A 471 3.13 -23.31 -1.41
N TYR A 472 3.99 -22.42 -1.88
CA TYR A 472 4.64 -21.40 -1.04
C TYR A 472 3.64 -20.40 -0.46
N ARG A 473 2.66 -19.97 -1.27
CA ARG A 473 1.57 -19.10 -0.79
C ARG A 473 0.76 -19.76 0.34
N TYR A 474 0.52 -21.05 0.25
CA TYR A 474 -0.19 -21.79 1.31
C TYR A 474 0.64 -21.87 2.60
N GLN A 475 1.95 -22.07 2.52
CA GLN A 475 2.85 -22.09 3.68
C GLN A 475 2.96 -20.72 4.37
N GLY A 476 2.87 -19.61 3.61
CA GLY A 476 2.79 -18.25 4.14
C GLY A 476 4.07 -17.72 4.79
N GLN A 477 5.22 -18.37 4.59
CA GLN A 477 6.51 -17.98 5.20
C GLN A 477 7.31 -17.00 4.34
N ASP A 478 6.92 -16.81 3.09
CA ASP A 478 7.63 -16.04 2.07
C ASP A 478 7.01 -14.66 1.78
N GLY A 479 6.15 -14.15 2.65
CA GLY A 479 5.55 -12.82 2.55
C GLY A 479 6.57 -11.69 2.70
N ILE A 480 6.26 -10.52 2.12
CA ILE A 480 7.09 -9.31 2.19
C ILE A 480 7.44 -8.95 3.64
N PHE A 481 8.60 -8.30 3.83
CA PHE A 481 9.00 -7.75 5.11
C PHE A 481 8.44 -6.34 5.35
N GLN A 482 8.35 -5.94 6.62
CA GLN A 482 8.08 -4.54 6.97
C GLN A 482 9.34 -3.69 6.69
N PRO A 483 9.20 -2.41 6.28
CA PRO A 483 7.98 -1.65 6.02
C PRO A 483 7.49 -1.70 4.56
N ALA A 484 7.80 -2.77 3.79
CA ALA A 484 7.34 -2.93 2.41
C ALA A 484 5.80 -3.04 2.28
N ASP A 485 5.07 -3.03 3.39
CA ASP A 485 3.63 -2.86 3.45
C ASP A 485 3.17 -1.39 3.32
N SER A 486 4.10 -0.45 3.18
CA SER A 486 3.80 0.96 2.82
C SER A 486 2.95 1.03 1.54
N ILE A 487 1.95 1.91 1.54
CA ILE A 487 1.08 2.14 0.36
C ILE A 487 1.47 3.38 -0.45
N ARG A 488 2.41 4.18 0.06
CA ARG A 488 3.00 5.34 -0.64
C ARG A 488 4.31 4.99 -1.32
N ALA A 489 5.08 4.06 -0.73
CA ALA A 489 6.32 3.60 -1.32
C ALA A 489 6.09 2.65 -2.50
N LEU A 490 7.02 2.66 -3.44
CA LEU A 490 7.13 1.62 -4.47
C LEU A 490 7.98 0.47 -3.93
N VAL A 491 7.40 -0.71 -3.88
CA VAL A 491 8.07 -1.93 -3.42
C VAL A 491 8.50 -2.75 -4.61
N ILE A 492 9.75 -3.21 -4.58
CA ILE A 492 10.41 -3.86 -5.71
C ILE A 492 10.75 -5.31 -5.39
N GLY A 493 10.25 -6.23 -6.20
CA GLY A 493 10.66 -7.63 -6.23
C GLY A 493 11.91 -7.83 -7.09
N ALA A 494 12.55 -8.99 -6.95
CA ALA A 494 13.75 -9.32 -7.73
C ALA A 494 13.45 -10.32 -8.85
N LEU A 495 14.04 -10.06 -10.00
CA LEU A 495 14.07 -10.93 -11.17
C LEU A 495 15.48 -11.45 -11.39
N ASP A 496 15.60 -12.70 -11.87
CA ASP A 496 16.85 -13.23 -12.38
C ASP A 496 17.15 -12.58 -13.75
N PRO A 497 18.41 -12.10 -13.96
CA PRO A 497 18.79 -11.37 -15.18
C PRO A 497 18.72 -12.22 -16.45
N MET A 498 18.91 -13.52 -16.32
CA MET A 498 18.79 -14.47 -17.44
C MET A 498 18.39 -15.85 -16.93
N ASN A 499 17.50 -16.50 -17.64
CA ASN A 499 17.38 -17.95 -17.64
C ASN A 499 17.99 -18.53 -18.91
N ILE A 500 17.97 -19.86 -19.05
CA ILE A 500 18.52 -20.61 -20.19
C ILE A 500 18.01 -20.12 -21.56
N ASP A 501 16.83 -19.48 -21.61
CA ASP A 501 16.15 -19.01 -22.82
C ASP A 501 16.12 -17.47 -22.96
N GLY A 502 16.86 -16.71 -22.14
CA GLY A 502 16.82 -15.25 -22.14
C GLY A 502 15.53 -14.64 -21.58
N LYS A 503 14.71 -15.42 -20.86
CA LYS A 503 13.48 -14.96 -20.19
C LYS A 503 13.80 -14.57 -18.76
N PHE A 504 13.10 -13.54 -18.25
CA PHE A 504 13.17 -13.19 -16.84
C PHE A 504 12.23 -14.03 -16.01
N VAL A 505 12.68 -14.41 -14.82
CA VAL A 505 11.88 -15.16 -13.83
C VAL A 505 12.03 -14.53 -12.44
N PRO A 506 11.06 -14.69 -11.53
CA PRO A 506 11.23 -14.25 -10.16
C PRO A 506 12.42 -14.95 -9.50
N SER A 507 13.30 -14.18 -8.86
CA SER A 507 14.48 -14.73 -8.16
C SER A 507 14.06 -15.66 -7.03
N GLN A 508 14.86 -16.71 -6.77
CA GLN A 508 14.58 -17.73 -5.77
C GLN A 508 14.40 -17.15 -4.36
N TYR A 509 15.12 -16.06 -4.07
CA TYR A 509 15.12 -15.38 -2.78
C TYR A 509 14.05 -14.29 -2.65
N THR A 510 13.45 -13.81 -3.74
CA THR A 510 12.51 -12.68 -3.68
C THR A 510 11.28 -13.01 -2.83
N ARG A 511 10.94 -12.14 -1.87
CA ARG A 511 9.71 -12.26 -1.11
C ARG A 511 8.54 -11.76 -1.91
N ARG A 512 7.33 -12.19 -1.56
CA ARG A 512 6.11 -11.94 -2.33
C ARG A 512 4.99 -11.31 -1.50
N GLY A 513 4.04 -10.74 -2.22
CA GLY A 513 2.75 -10.34 -1.72
C GLY A 513 1.82 -11.52 -1.33
N PRO A 514 0.56 -11.23 -1.13
CA PRO A 514 -0.04 -9.89 -1.22
C PRO A 514 0.45 -8.94 -0.10
N GLY A 515 0.29 -7.65 -0.34
CA GLY A 515 0.49 -6.62 0.67
C GLY A 515 -0.68 -6.51 1.66
N PRO A 516 -0.74 -5.42 2.45
CA PRO A 516 -1.79 -5.23 3.45
C PRO A 516 -3.18 -5.20 2.82
N ALA A 517 -4.17 -5.73 3.52
CA ALA A 517 -5.54 -5.90 3.04
C ALA A 517 -5.62 -6.62 1.67
N LEU A 518 -4.70 -7.54 1.40
CA LEU A 518 -4.57 -8.32 0.16
C LEU A 518 -4.27 -7.45 -1.08
N GLY A 519 -3.75 -6.23 -0.92
CA GLY A 519 -3.34 -5.36 -2.02
C GLY A 519 -2.16 -5.91 -2.82
N VAL A 520 -1.97 -5.38 -4.03
CA VAL A 520 -0.86 -5.82 -4.89
C VAL A 520 0.46 -5.28 -4.36
N LYS A 521 1.33 -6.18 -3.92
CA LYS A 521 2.74 -5.94 -3.59
C LYS A 521 3.56 -7.17 -4.02
N PRO A 522 4.81 -7.01 -4.45
CA PRO A 522 5.47 -5.74 -4.75
C PRO A 522 4.71 -4.93 -5.82
N ASP A 523 5.03 -3.64 -6.01
CA ASP A 523 4.40 -2.82 -7.04
C ASP A 523 5.01 -3.09 -8.42
N LEU A 524 6.33 -3.31 -8.45
CA LEU A 524 7.17 -3.57 -9.61
C LEU A 524 8.22 -4.64 -9.28
N ALA A 525 8.95 -5.07 -10.28
CA ALA A 525 10.14 -5.91 -10.12
C ALA A 525 11.28 -5.40 -11.02
N HIS A 526 12.51 -5.63 -10.61
CA HIS A 526 13.70 -5.32 -11.40
C HIS A 526 14.74 -6.43 -11.24
N ILE A 527 15.78 -6.43 -12.06
CA ILE A 527 16.88 -7.39 -11.93
C ILE A 527 17.52 -7.27 -10.55
N GLY A 528 17.62 -8.38 -9.84
CA GLY A 528 18.24 -8.48 -8.52
C GLY A 528 19.47 -9.37 -8.47
N GLY A 529 19.81 -10.04 -9.59
CA GLY A 529 20.89 -11.02 -9.66
C GLY A 529 20.47 -12.43 -9.25
N ARG A 530 21.23 -13.43 -9.72
CA ARG A 530 20.96 -14.85 -9.43
C ARG A 530 21.60 -15.28 -8.12
N TYR A 531 20.94 -16.18 -7.46
CA TYR A 531 21.37 -16.75 -6.18
C TYR A 531 22.63 -17.64 -6.28
N ASP A 532 22.84 -18.27 -7.43
CA ASP A 532 23.99 -19.13 -7.71
C ASP A 532 25.30 -18.37 -8.03
N HIS A 533 25.28 -17.05 -7.99
CA HIS A 533 26.38 -16.13 -8.27
C HIS A 533 26.94 -16.17 -9.70
N GLU A 534 26.44 -17.02 -10.60
CA GLU A 534 26.90 -17.03 -12.00
C GLU A 534 26.47 -15.79 -12.79
N SER A 535 25.40 -15.12 -12.35
CA SER A 535 24.83 -13.91 -12.99
C SER A 535 24.36 -12.91 -11.93
N GLY A 536 25.17 -12.66 -10.92
CA GLY A 536 24.90 -11.63 -9.92
C GLY A 536 25.06 -10.21 -10.50
N LEU A 537 24.50 -9.21 -9.81
CA LEU A 537 24.73 -7.82 -10.13
C LEU A 537 26.14 -7.40 -9.73
N VAL A 538 26.84 -6.74 -10.64
CA VAL A 538 28.17 -6.19 -10.40
C VAL A 538 28.05 -4.75 -9.89
N SER A 539 28.73 -4.46 -8.79
CA SER A 539 28.87 -3.09 -8.25
C SER A 539 30.23 -2.96 -7.52
N ILE A 540 30.35 -2.02 -6.60
CA ILE A 540 31.59 -1.64 -5.96
C ILE A 540 31.67 -2.00 -4.48
N THR A 541 32.87 -2.30 -4.01
CA THR A 541 33.24 -2.34 -2.60
C THR A 541 33.61 -0.94 -2.08
N PRO A 542 33.77 -0.74 -0.76
CA PRO A 542 34.27 0.51 -0.19
C PRO A 542 35.65 0.96 -0.74
N SER A 543 36.48 0.02 -1.22
CA SER A 543 37.77 0.30 -1.84
C SER A 543 37.66 0.68 -3.34
N GLY A 544 36.47 0.63 -3.94
CA GLY A 544 36.27 0.82 -5.38
C GLY A 544 36.54 -0.41 -6.23
N SER A 545 36.87 -1.54 -5.62
CA SER A 545 37.01 -2.83 -6.33
C SER A 545 35.66 -3.38 -6.74
N GLY A 546 35.63 -4.17 -7.81
CA GLY A 546 34.45 -4.83 -8.28
C GLY A 546 34.00 -5.98 -7.36
N ILE A 547 32.70 -6.10 -7.18
CA ILE A 547 32.07 -7.17 -6.43
C ILE A 547 30.73 -7.53 -7.06
N GLN A 548 30.37 -8.80 -7.03
CA GLN A 548 29.13 -9.34 -7.57
C GLN A 548 28.27 -9.89 -6.43
N SER A 549 26.98 -9.60 -6.44
CA SER A 549 26.02 -10.06 -5.43
C SER A 549 24.60 -10.14 -5.98
N CYS A 550 23.65 -10.56 -5.17
CA CYS A 550 22.22 -10.59 -5.52
C CYS A 550 21.35 -10.19 -4.32
N GLY A 551 20.13 -9.71 -4.60
CA GLY A 551 19.17 -9.32 -3.57
C GLY A 551 18.10 -8.35 -4.06
N THR A 552 16.95 -8.35 -3.41
CA THR A 552 15.90 -7.33 -3.63
C THR A 552 16.40 -5.93 -3.26
N SER A 553 17.37 -5.83 -2.31
CA SER A 553 18.07 -4.60 -1.95
C SER A 553 18.83 -3.98 -3.12
N TYR A 554 19.14 -4.75 -4.16
CA TYR A 554 19.85 -4.31 -5.36
C TYR A 554 18.91 -4.09 -6.55
N ALA A 555 17.76 -4.75 -6.56
CA ALA A 555 16.68 -4.44 -7.50
C ALA A 555 16.02 -3.06 -7.23
N ALA A 556 15.86 -2.70 -5.96
CA ALA A 556 15.22 -1.46 -5.55
C ALA A 556 15.95 -0.19 -6.06
N PRO A 557 17.28 -0.02 -5.93
CA PRO A 557 17.98 1.17 -6.42
C PRO A 557 17.93 1.32 -7.94
N LEU A 558 17.80 0.24 -8.72
CA LEU A 558 17.62 0.31 -10.18
C LEU A 558 16.25 0.90 -10.53
N ALA A 559 15.19 0.50 -9.84
CA ALA A 559 13.88 1.11 -10.00
C ALA A 559 13.83 2.57 -9.49
N ALA A 560 14.54 2.87 -8.39
CA ALA A 560 14.68 4.24 -7.87
C ALA A 560 15.42 5.14 -8.89
N LYS A 561 16.46 4.63 -9.53
CA LYS A 561 17.17 5.31 -10.64
C LYS A 561 16.22 5.66 -11.78
N THR A 562 15.41 4.72 -12.24
CA THR A 562 14.43 4.94 -13.31
C THR A 562 13.39 6.00 -12.89
N LEU A 563 12.88 5.94 -11.67
CA LEU A 563 11.90 6.91 -11.16
C LEU A 563 12.52 8.32 -11.02
N ALA A 564 13.76 8.41 -10.54
CA ALA A 564 14.50 9.68 -10.45
C ALA A 564 14.79 10.26 -11.84
N ALA A 565 15.17 9.42 -12.81
CA ALA A 565 15.34 9.81 -14.20
C ALA A 565 14.03 10.31 -14.82
N LEU A 566 12.91 9.64 -14.54
CA LEU A 566 11.57 10.04 -14.99
C LEU A 566 11.17 11.41 -14.40
N ASN A 567 11.36 11.61 -13.10
CA ASN A 567 11.10 12.90 -12.44
C ASN A 567 11.98 14.03 -13.02
N HIS A 568 13.26 13.75 -13.27
CA HIS A 568 14.20 14.71 -13.83
C HIS A 568 13.92 15.05 -15.30
N ALA A 569 13.41 14.09 -16.07
CA ALA A 569 13.09 14.27 -17.48
C ALA A 569 11.84 15.13 -17.71
N ILE A 570 10.96 15.27 -16.72
CA ILE A 570 9.76 16.10 -16.78
C ILE A 570 10.10 17.51 -16.30
N GLU A 571 9.83 18.51 -17.15
CA GLU A 571 9.98 19.93 -16.80
C GLU A 571 8.78 20.42 -15.98
N GLY A 572 9.04 21.07 -14.85
CA GLY A 572 8.04 21.61 -13.94
C GLY A 572 7.61 20.64 -12.85
N ASP A 573 6.68 21.09 -12.02
CA ASP A 573 6.18 20.30 -10.91
C ASP A 573 5.15 19.28 -11.39
N ILE A 574 5.43 18.02 -11.13
CA ILE A 574 4.50 16.92 -11.36
C ILE A 574 4.11 16.25 -10.01
N ALA A 575 2.83 15.93 -9.86
CA ALA A 575 2.34 15.21 -8.67
C ALA A 575 3.06 13.85 -8.51
N LYS A 576 3.41 13.47 -7.29
CA LYS A 576 4.03 12.14 -7.03
C LYS A 576 3.12 10.99 -7.45
N GLU A 577 1.80 11.18 -7.36
CA GLU A 577 0.81 10.23 -7.86
C GLU A 577 0.93 10.03 -9.38
N ALA A 578 1.27 11.09 -10.14
CA ALA A 578 1.47 10.99 -11.59
C ALA A 578 2.76 10.26 -11.94
N LEU A 579 3.86 10.53 -11.22
CA LEU A 579 5.11 9.77 -11.40
C LEU A 579 4.90 8.28 -11.15
N THR A 580 4.24 7.95 -10.03
CA THR A 580 3.89 6.57 -9.68
C THR A 580 2.95 5.96 -10.74
N ALA A 581 1.95 6.71 -11.22
CA ALA A 581 1.03 6.23 -12.24
C ALA A 581 1.75 5.96 -13.57
N LEU A 582 2.67 6.82 -14.01
CA LEU A 582 3.41 6.68 -15.24
C LEU A 582 4.34 5.46 -15.22
N ILE A 583 5.14 5.29 -14.16
CA ILE A 583 6.07 4.15 -14.08
C ILE A 583 5.32 2.80 -14.03
N ILE A 584 4.19 2.74 -13.32
CA ILE A 584 3.35 1.53 -13.26
C ILE A 584 2.58 1.32 -14.57
N HIS A 585 2.09 2.39 -15.19
CA HIS A 585 1.33 2.31 -16.43
C HIS A 585 2.14 1.71 -17.59
N HIS A 586 3.39 2.08 -17.69
CA HIS A 586 4.29 1.63 -18.75
C HIS A 586 5.10 0.38 -18.37
N ALA A 587 5.01 -0.10 -17.13
CA ALA A 587 5.65 -1.34 -16.73
C ALA A 587 5.16 -2.53 -17.58
N GLN A 588 6.08 -3.43 -17.89
CA GLN A 588 5.83 -4.60 -18.75
C GLN A 588 6.07 -5.89 -17.97
N ILE A 589 5.14 -6.83 -18.11
CA ILE A 589 5.34 -8.19 -17.61
C ILE A 589 6.36 -8.87 -18.54
N PRO A 590 7.49 -9.38 -18.01
CA PRO A 590 8.49 -10.06 -18.83
C PRO A 590 7.89 -11.26 -19.58
N THR A 591 8.37 -11.48 -20.80
CA THR A 591 7.93 -12.60 -21.66
C THR A 591 8.05 -13.94 -20.93
N GLY A 592 6.97 -14.71 -20.97
CA GLY A 592 6.87 -16.02 -20.30
C GLY A 592 6.28 -15.96 -18.89
N LEU A 593 6.20 -14.76 -18.26
CA LEU A 593 5.47 -14.55 -17.02
C LEU A 593 4.03 -14.05 -17.25
N ASP A 594 3.69 -13.71 -18.46
CA ASP A 594 2.34 -13.32 -18.95
C ASP A 594 1.45 -14.54 -19.28
N ALA A 595 1.95 -15.77 -19.06
CA ALA A 595 1.20 -16.99 -19.32
C ALA A 595 -0.12 -17.04 -18.52
N PRO A 596 -1.27 -17.33 -19.15
CA PRO A 596 -2.59 -17.35 -18.49
C PRO A 596 -2.65 -18.29 -17.28
N GLU A 597 -1.88 -19.39 -17.28
CA GLU A 597 -1.80 -20.36 -16.20
C GLU A 597 -1.26 -19.75 -14.90
N LEU A 598 -0.37 -18.75 -14.99
CA LEU A 598 0.16 -18.04 -13.83
C LEU A 598 -0.87 -17.10 -13.21
N GLY A 599 -1.85 -16.65 -13.99
CA GLY A 599 -2.98 -15.85 -13.54
C GLY A 599 -2.57 -14.64 -12.70
N THR A 600 -3.27 -14.44 -11.59
CA THR A 600 -2.98 -13.33 -10.67
C THR A 600 -1.83 -13.63 -9.69
N ILE A 601 -1.41 -14.89 -9.55
CA ILE A 601 -0.39 -15.28 -8.57
C ILE A 601 0.97 -14.68 -8.91
N ILE A 602 1.27 -14.49 -10.19
CA ILE A 602 2.53 -13.89 -10.62
C ILE A 602 2.65 -12.43 -10.15
N LYS A 603 1.52 -11.72 -10.00
CA LYS A 603 1.50 -10.35 -9.50
C LYS A 603 1.97 -10.24 -8.04
N ASP A 604 1.84 -11.31 -7.26
CA ASP A 604 2.39 -11.35 -5.89
C ASP A 604 3.94 -11.31 -5.91
N PHE A 605 4.60 -11.60 -7.04
CA PHE A 605 6.07 -11.65 -7.17
C PHE A 605 6.66 -10.46 -7.91
N ILE A 606 5.97 -9.99 -8.96
CA ILE A 606 6.49 -8.97 -9.87
C ILE A 606 5.61 -7.71 -9.95
N GLY A 607 4.49 -7.66 -9.22
CA GLY A 607 3.56 -6.54 -9.27
C GLY A 607 3.02 -6.29 -10.69
N ASN A 608 3.26 -5.08 -11.18
CA ASN A 608 2.88 -4.69 -12.55
C ASN A 608 3.98 -4.99 -13.60
N GLY A 609 5.08 -5.63 -13.20
CA GLY A 609 6.18 -5.99 -14.08
C GLY A 609 7.43 -5.12 -13.91
N MET A 610 8.30 -5.12 -14.92
CA MET A 610 9.54 -4.33 -14.94
C MET A 610 9.27 -2.93 -15.54
N PRO A 611 9.77 -1.85 -14.92
CA PRO A 611 9.61 -0.50 -15.47
C PRO A 611 10.38 -0.33 -16.79
N LEU A 612 9.85 0.46 -17.72
CA LEU A 612 10.58 0.93 -18.88
C LEU A 612 11.53 2.05 -18.48
N HIS A 613 12.52 2.33 -19.32
CA HIS A 613 13.36 3.53 -19.17
C HIS A 613 12.52 4.82 -19.20
N ALA A 614 13.00 5.85 -18.53
CA ALA A 614 12.29 7.13 -18.43
C ALA A 614 11.97 7.73 -19.80
N SER A 615 12.89 7.60 -20.78
CA SER A 615 12.67 8.06 -22.16
C SER A 615 11.50 7.36 -22.82
N ASP A 616 11.39 6.04 -22.66
CA ASP A 616 10.35 5.23 -23.31
C ASP A 616 8.98 5.38 -22.61
N THR A 617 9.00 5.74 -21.33
CA THR A 617 7.79 6.08 -20.57
C THR A 617 7.15 7.40 -21.03
N LEU A 618 7.94 8.36 -21.51
CA LEU A 618 7.48 9.70 -21.87
C LEU A 618 7.17 9.90 -23.36
N LEU A 619 7.51 8.92 -24.19
CA LEU A 619 7.38 9.01 -25.64
C LEU A 619 6.55 7.86 -26.19
N ALA A 620 5.64 8.19 -27.08
CA ALA A 620 4.73 7.26 -27.74
C ALA A 620 4.90 7.28 -29.26
N GLY A 621 4.41 6.23 -29.95
CA GLY A 621 4.33 6.19 -31.41
C GLY A 621 3.10 6.95 -31.96
N ASP A 622 2.99 7.08 -33.28
CA ASP A 622 1.84 7.74 -33.93
C ASP A 622 0.52 6.98 -33.75
N HIS A 623 0.59 5.71 -33.44
CA HIS A 623 -0.55 4.79 -33.32
C HIS A 623 -1.17 4.74 -31.91
N GLU A 624 -0.67 5.59 -30.99
CA GLU A 624 -1.20 5.69 -29.63
C GLU A 624 -1.16 7.10 -29.09
N ILE A 625 -1.98 7.36 -28.07
CA ILE A 625 -1.93 8.61 -27.30
C ILE A 625 -2.06 8.28 -25.81
N THR A 626 -1.17 8.83 -25.01
CA THR A 626 -1.22 8.73 -23.54
C THR A 626 -1.58 10.08 -22.93
N MET A 627 -2.59 10.08 -22.05
CA MET A 627 -3.13 11.25 -21.39
C MET A 627 -2.99 11.14 -19.88
N VAL A 628 -2.53 12.18 -19.22
CA VAL A 628 -2.40 12.28 -17.76
C VAL A 628 -3.42 13.26 -17.22
N PHE A 629 -4.21 12.82 -16.26
CA PHE A 629 -5.21 13.60 -15.52
C PHE A 629 -4.75 13.73 -14.07
N ASN A 630 -4.63 14.95 -13.57
CA ASN A 630 -4.33 15.23 -12.16
C ASN A 630 -5.49 15.97 -11.53
N GLY A 631 -5.79 15.71 -10.28
CA GLY A 631 -6.85 16.39 -9.58
C GLY A 631 -6.98 16.05 -8.11
N ILE A 632 -7.95 16.70 -7.47
CA ILE A 632 -8.33 16.48 -6.08
C ILE A 632 -9.81 16.11 -6.04
N MET A 633 -10.12 14.93 -5.53
CA MET A 633 -11.48 14.43 -5.38
C MET A 633 -12.02 14.75 -4.00
N ARG A 634 -13.10 15.52 -3.93
CA ARG A 634 -13.81 15.85 -2.69
C ARG A 634 -15.08 15.02 -2.52
N GLY A 635 -15.64 15.03 -1.32
CA GLY A 635 -16.86 14.26 -1.04
C GLY A 635 -18.01 14.65 -1.97
N SER A 636 -18.79 13.62 -2.38
CA SER A 636 -19.93 13.77 -3.31
C SER A 636 -19.60 14.35 -4.69
N GLN A 637 -18.36 14.27 -5.13
CA GLN A 637 -17.92 14.65 -6.47
C GLN A 637 -17.48 13.43 -7.28
N GLU A 638 -17.47 13.57 -8.60
CA GLU A 638 -16.87 12.63 -9.55
C GLU A 638 -16.14 13.41 -10.65
N LEU A 639 -15.04 12.89 -11.15
CA LEU A 639 -14.50 13.35 -12.42
C LEU A 639 -15.29 12.69 -13.54
N ARG A 640 -15.74 13.50 -14.52
CA ARG A 640 -16.47 13.02 -15.70
C ARG A 640 -15.92 13.72 -16.95
N PHE A 641 -14.91 13.12 -17.55
CA PHE A 641 -14.30 13.61 -18.77
C PHE A 641 -14.90 12.89 -19.98
N GLN A 642 -15.54 13.62 -20.88
CA GLN A 642 -16.15 13.07 -22.10
C GLN A 642 -15.28 13.40 -23.31
N PHE A 643 -15.12 12.43 -24.20
CA PHE A 643 -14.36 12.56 -25.43
C PHE A 643 -14.92 11.64 -26.52
N THR A 644 -14.51 11.90 -27.78
CA THR A 644 -14.83 11.05 -28.91
C THR A 644 -13.69 10.07 -29.17
N TRP A 645 -14.03 8.80 -29.40
CA TRP A 645 -13.05 7.78 -29.82
C TRP A 645 -12.43 8.16 -31.15
N PRO A 646 -11.14 7.84 -31.45
CA PRO A 646 -10.51 8.15 -32.72
C PRO A 646 -11.38 7.67 -33.90
N THR A 647 -11.76 8.57 -34.78
CA THR A 647 -12.70 8.34 -35.89
C THR A 647 -12.17 7.24 -36.82
N SER A 648 -10.85 7.22 -37.05
CA SER A 648 -10.14 6.17 -37.82
C SER A 648 -10.28 4.76 -37.23
N LEU A 649 -10.67 4.64 -35.96
CA LEU A 649 -10.93 3.36 -35.27
C LEU A 649 -12.44 3.08 -35.08
N VAL A 650 -13.32 3.87 -35.71
CA VAL A 650 -14.77 3.71 -35.63
C VAL A 650 -15.29 3.20 -36.99
N ASP A 651 -16.04 2.11 -36.98
CA ASP A 651 -16.66 1.56 -38.18
C ASP A 651 -17.94 2.31 -38.60
N ARG A 652 -18.52 1.94 -39.71
CA ARG A 652 -19.73 2.59 -40.30
C ARG A 652 -20.96 2.51 -39.39
N ASP A 653 -21.02 1.52 -38.51
CA ASP A 653 -22.15 1.27 -37.60
C ASP A 653 -21.92 1.95 -36.22
N GLY A 654 -20.82 2.67 -36.04
CA GLY A 654 -20.41 3.33 -34.80
C GLY A 654 -19.69 2.42 -33.82
N GLY A 655 -19.32 1.20 -34.24
CA GLY A 655 -18.53 0.29 -33.43
C GLY A 655 -17.10 0.77 -33.29
N CYS A 656 -16.56 0.74 -32.06
CA CYS A 656 -15.21 1.20 -31.77
C CYS A 656 -14.23 0.01 -31.67
N SER A 657 -13.08 0.12 -32.32
CA SER A 657 -11.95 -0.82 -32.23
C SER A 657 -10.73 -0.15 -31.57
N GLY A 658 -9.79 -0.93 -31.05
CA GLY A 658 -8.55 -0.43 -30.43
C GLY A 658 -8.25 -1.11 -29.10
N LYS A 659 -7.22 -0.62 -28.43
CA LYS A 659 -6.84 -1.02 -27.07
C LYS A 659 -6.95 0.21 -26.16
N ALA A 660 -7.24 -0.01 -24.89
CA ALA A 660 -7.11 1.04 -23.88
C ALA A 660 -6.52 0.47 -22.60
N LYS A 661 -5.62 1.23 -21.99
CA LYS A 661 -5.05 0.96 -20.67
C LYS A 661 -5.29 2.18 -19.78
N LEU A 662 -5.76 1.97 -18.56
CA LEU A 662 -6.04 3.02 -17.58
C LEU A 662 -5.38 2.65 -16.25
N THR A 663 -4.52 3.53 -15.76
CA THR A 663 -3.91 3.41 -14.43
C THR A 663 -4.35 4.57 -13.58
N LEU A 664 -4.91 4.28 -12.40
CA LEU A 664 -5.27 5.26 -11.39
C LEU A 664 -4.38 5.08 -10.17
N VAL A 665 -3.75 6.14 -9.73
CA VAL A 665 -3.04 6.23 -8.45
C VAL A 665 -3.64 7.38 -7.66
N TYR A 666 -3.96 7.13 -6.38
CA TYR A 666 -4.52 8.16 -5.51
C TYR A 666 -3.98 8.03 -4.09
N ARG A 667 -4.09 9.09 -3.33
CA ARG A 667 -3.61 9.19 -1.95
C ARG A 667 -4.80 9.13 -0.98
N PRO A 668 -5.26 7.91 -0.61
CA PRO A 668 -6.39 7.78 0.28
C PRO A 668 -6.03 8.21 1.70
N PRO A 669 -7.01 8.73 2.47
CA PRO A 669 -6.89 8.81 3.91
C PRO A 669 -6.70 7.42 4.51
N ILE A 670 -5.78 7.33 5.46
CA ILE A 670 -5.41 6.09 6.16
C ILE A 670 -5.79 6.24 7.63
N ASP A 671 -6.29 5.17 8.22
CA ASP A 671 -6.46 5.07 9.67
C ASP A 671 -6.13 3.64 10.11
N ARG A 672 -4.95 3.49 10.67
CA ARG A 672 -4.40 2.19 11.09
C ARG A 672 -5.21 1.52 12.20
N ALA A 673 -5.98 2.27 12.99
CA ALA A 673 -6.86 1.69 14.00
C ALA A 673 -7.85 0.68 13.40
N PHE A 674 -8.21 0.83 12.11
CA PHE A 674 -9.16 -0.04 11.43
C PHE A 674 -8.57 -1.33 10.83
N GLY A 675 -7.32 -1.67 11.15
CA GLY A 675 -6.70 -2.94 10.75
C GLY A 675 -6.75 -3.16 9.23
N GLY A 676 -7.31 -4.27 8.76
CA GLY A 676 -7.47 -4.57 7.33
C GLY A 676 -8.34 -3.58 6.55
N GLU A 677 -9.02 -2.65 7.23
CA GLU A 677 -9.82 -1.59 6.62
C GLU A 677 -9.18 -0.20 6.78
N PHE A 678 -7.88 -0.14 6.93
CA PHE A 678 -7.10 1.07 7.17
C PHE A 678 -7.25 2.13 6.08
N VAL A 679 -7.45 1.74 4.82
CA VAL A 679 -7.81 2.66 3.73
C VAL A 679 -9.26 3.11 3.89
N ARG A 680 -9.48 4.42 4.14
CA ARG A 680 -10.80 4.96 4.49
C ARG A 680 -11.62 5.39 3.29
N VAL A 681 -10.99 5.71 2.16
CA VAL A 681 -11.65 6.09 0.91
C VAL A 681 -11.05 5.33 -0.27
N ASN A 682 -11.92 4.83 -1.12
CA ASN A 682 -11.58 4.25 -2.41
C ASN A 682 -11.91 5.24 -3.53
N LEU A 683 -11.04 5.39 -4.52
CA LEU A 683 -11.39 5.91 -5.83
C LEU A 683 -11.44 4.77 -6.83
N ASP A 684 -12.51 4.67 -7.59
CA ASP A 684 -12.63 3.77 -8.74
C ASP A 684 -12.58 4.55 -10.05
N ALA A 685 -11.97 3.97 -11.07
CA ALA A 685 -11.90 4.55 -12.42
C ALA A 685 -12.64 3.64 -13.41
N PHE A 686 -13.36 4.27 -14.34
CA PHE A 686 -14.13 3.58 -15.36
C PHE A 686 -13.97 4.26 -16.72
N LEU A 687 -13.73 3.48 -17.74
CA LEU A 687 -13.87 3.92 -19.13
C LEU A 687 -15.19 3.38 -19.66
N ARG A 688 -16.13 4.28 -19.97
CA ARG A 688 -17.50 3.92 -20.37
C ARG A 688 -17.82 4.45 -21.75
N GLN A 689 -18.44 3.62 -22.57
CA GLN A 689 -18.96 3.98 -23.90
C GLN A 689 -20.45 4.28 -23.80
N GLU A 690 -20.90 5.28 -24.53
CA GLU A 690 -22.32 5.60 -24.69
C GLU A 690 -23.09 4.42 -25.30
N ASP A 691 -24.27 4.17 -24.76
CA ASP A 691 -25.20 3.14 -25.19
C ASP A 691 -26.62 3.71 -25.22
N ILE A 692 -27.19 3.79 -26.38
CA ILE A 692 -28.54 4.32 -26.60
C ILE A 692 -29.50 3.15 -26.70
N ASN A 693 -30.47 3.08 -25.80
CA ASN A 693 -31.50 2.06 -25.85
C ASN A 693 -32.45 2.31 -27.03
N PRO A 694 -32.52 1.39 -28.03
CA PRO A 694 -33.32 1.62 -29.24
C PRO A 694 -34.85 1.74 -28.99
N ASN A 695 -35.35 1.20 -27.86
CA ASN A 695 -36.79 1.18 -27.56
C ASN A 695 -37.30 2.46 -26.91
N ASN A 696 -36.44 3.25 -26.25
CA ASN A 696 -36.87 4.42 -25.50
C ASN A 696 -35.92 5.61 -25.63
N ASN A 697 -34.93 5.55 -26.50
CA ASN A 697 -33.89 6.56 -26.73
C ASN A 697 -33.13 6.98 -25.43
N LYS A 698 -33.18 6.17 -24.41
CA LYS A 698 -32.47 6.45 -23.15
C LYS A 698 -30.99 6.25 -23.35
N VAL A 699 -30.23 7.32 -23.12
CA VAL A 699 -28.78 7.31 -23.14
C VAL A 699 -28.25 6.78 -21.81
N THR A 700 -27.39 5.77 -21.90
CA THR A 700 -26.65 5.19 -20.77
C THR A 700 -25.17 5.07 -21.12
N PHE A 701 -24.30 4.76 -20.16
CA PHE A 701 -22.88 4.57 -20.40
C PHE A 701 -22.45 3.22 -19.82
N LYS A 702 -21.96 2.32 -20.68
CA LYS A 702 -21.51 0.96 -20.30
C LYS A 702 -20.01 0.92 -20.10
N GLY A 703 -19.55 0.35 -18.98
CA GLY A 703 -18.12 0.11 -18.69
C GLY A 703 -17.54 -0.87 -19.71
N ARG A 704 -16.35 -0.55 -20.24
CA ARG A 704 -15.66 -1.34 -21.27
C ARG A 704 -14.33 -1.90 -20.81
N LEU A 705 -13.64 -1.29 -19.85
CA LEU A 705 -12.44 -1.86 -19.25
C LEU A 705 -12.81 -2.83 -18.13
N LYS A 706 -12.09 -3.94 -18.08
CA LYS A 706 -12.17 -4.89 -16.98
C LYS A 706 -10.91 -4.75 -16.14
N LYS A 707 -11.03 -4.96 -14.84
CA LYS A 707 -9.86 -5.26 -14.01
C LYS A 707 -9.35 -6.62 -14.44
N ASP A 708 -8.06 -6.72 -14.77
CA ASP A 708 -7.44 -7.96 -15.29
C ASP A 708 -7.89 -9.19 -14.49
N ALA A 709 -8.52 -10.16 -15.15
CA ALA A 709 -8.96 -11.44 -14.59
C ALA A 709 -9.72 -11.39 -13.24
N MET A 710 -10.09 -10.19 -12.76
CA MET A 710 -10.71 -10.00 -11.46
C MET A 710 -12.24 -10.04 -11.55
N PRO A 711 -12.90 -10.53 -10.50
CA PRO A 711 -14.36 -10.52 -10.39
C PRO A 711 -14.92 -9.09 -10.42
N GLN A 712 -16.17 -8.95 -10.90
CA GLN A 712 -16.83 -7.67 -11.14
C GLN A 712 -17.58 -7.12 -9.91
N PHE A 713 -17.88 -7.96 -8.93
CA PHE A 713 -18.70 -7.57 -7.78
C PHE A 713 -17.86 -7.04 -6.61
N GLU A 714 -18.35 -6.01 -5.92
CA GLU A 714 -17.67 -5.38 -4.79
C GLU A 714 -17.15 -6.40 -3.75
N LYS A 715 -17.97 -7.38 -3.40
CA LYS A 715 -17.61 -8.44 -2.46
C LYS A 715 -16.34 -9.18 -2.88
N GLU A 716 -16.27 -9.57 -4.13
CA GLU A 716 -15.16 -10.35 -4.69
C GLU A 716 -13.91 -9.46 -4.85
N LEU A 717 -14.10 -8.21 -5.28
CA LEU A 717 -13.01 -7.22 -5.35
C LEU A 717 -12.40 -6.95 -3.96
N VAL A 718 -13.22 -6.97 -2.89
CA VAL A 718 -12.72 -6.85 -1.52
C VAL A 718 -11.94 -8.10 -1.11
N GLN A 719 -12.44 -9.29 -1.43
CA GLN A 719 -11.79 -10.57 -1.13
C GLN A 719 -10.43 -10.75 -1.84
N HIS A 720 -10.26 -10.10 -2.99
CA HIS A 720 -9.01 -10.11 -3.77
C HIS A 720 -8.17 -8.84 -3.59
N GLY A 721 -8.44 -8.01 -2.58
CA GLY A 721 -7.68 -6.80 -2.26
C GLY A 721 -7.76 -5.67 -3.30
N ALA A 722 -8.54 -5.84 -4.37
CA ALA A 722 -8.55 -4.89 -5.49
C ALA A 722 -9.48 -3.68 -5.27
N LYS A 723 -10.45 -3.77 -4.34
CA LYS A 723 -11.43 -2.68 -4.15
C LYS A 723 -10.83 -1.44 -3.51
N TRP A 724 -10.04 -1.60 -2.46
CA TRP A 724 -9.55 -0.49 -1.62
C TRP A 724 -8.08 -0.14 -1.86
N TRP A 725 -7.40 -0.87 -2.76
CA TRP A 725 -6.01 -0.61 -3.09
C TRP A 725 -5.86 0.71 -3.87
N PRO A 726 -4.89 1.59 -3.53
CA PRO A 726 -4.79 2.92 -4.12
C PRO A 726 -4.21 2.96 -5.54
N ILE A 727 -3.68 1.85 -6.02
CA ILE A 727 -3.16 1.69 -7.37
C ILE A 727 -4.09 0.73 -8.12
N LYS A 728 -4.61 1.16 -9.28
CA LYS A 728 -5.52 0.36 -10.10
C LYS A 728 -5.09 0.40 -11.55
N THR A 729 -4.92 -0.75 -12.14
CA THR A 729 -4.66 -0.94 -13.56
C THR A 729 -5.85 -1.65 -14.21
N LEU A 730 -6.29 -1.14 -15.35
CA LEU A 730 -7.40 -1.65 -16.14
C LEU A 730 -6.96 -1.65 -17.59
N ALA A 731 -7.24 -2.73 -18.30
CA ALA A 731 -6.93 -2.83 -19.72
C ALA A 731 -8.09 -3.48 -20.50
N GLY A 732 -8.14 -3.25 -21.78
CA GLY A 732 -9.10 -3.88 -22.65
C GLY A 732 -8.74 -3.71 -24.12
N GLU A 733 -9.04 -4.74 -24.91
CA GLU A 733 -8.99 -4.70 -26.36
C GLU A 733 -10.42 -4.76 -26.90
N PHE A 734 -10.68 -3.97 -27.91
CA PHE A 734 -12.01 -3.78 -28.49
C PHE A 734 -11.99 -4.12 -29.97
N LYS A 735 -13.01 -4.87 -30.41
CA LYS A 735 -13.23 -5.25 -31.82
C LYS A 735 -14.65 -4.86 -32.18
N SER A 736 -14.83 -3.69 -32.77
CA SER A 736 -16.14 -3.15 -33.20
C SER A 736 -17.21 -3.20 -32.10
N ILE A 737 -16.88 -2.63 -30.90
CA ILE A 737 -17.83 -2.65 -29.77
C ILE A 737 -18.76 -1.43 -29.74
N GLY A 738 -20.02 -1.64 -29.33
CA GLY A 738 -21.01 -0.61 -29.15
C GLY A 738 -21.53 -0.04 -30.48
N LYS A 739 -22.19 1.14 -30.40
CA LYS A 739 -22.77 1.86 -31.56
C LYS A 739 -22.60 3.36 -31.43
N SER A 740 -21.66 3.81 -30.66
CA SER A 740 -21.37 5.23 -30.46
C SER A 740 -19.90 5.47 -30.24
N SER A 741 -19.36 6.51 -30.85
CA SER A 741 -17.97 6.96 -30.63
C SER A 741 -17.81 7.84 -29.38
N GLN A 742 -18.88 8.07 -28.61
CA GLN A 742 -18.84 8.90 -27.40
C GLN A 742 -18.42 8.06 -26.19
N TRP A 743 -17.36 8.50 -25.51
CA TRP A 743 -16.79 7.81 -24.36
C TRP A 743 -16.65 8.75 -23.17
N ARG A 744 -16.56 8.17 -21.96
CA ARG A 744 -16.32 8.90 -20.72
C ARG A 744 -15.31 8.19 -19.85
N LEU A 745 -14.32 8.94 -19.39
CA LEU A 745 -13.54 8.59 -18.21
C LEU A 745 -14.30 9.09 -16.98
N ILE A 746 -14.58 8.20 -16.03
CA ILE A 746 -15.22 8.52 -14.76
C ILE A 746 -14.31 8.08 -13.63
N ILE A 747 -14.08 8.96 -12.65
CA ILE A 747 -13.41 8.61 -11.39
C ILE A 747 -14.37 9.04 -10.29
N ASP A 748 -14.77 8.09 -9.43
CA ASP A 748 -15.72 8.33 -8.35
C ASP A 748 -15.20 7.82 -6.99
N PRO A 749 -15.52 8.53 -5.88
CA PRO A 749 -15.11 8.13 -4.54
C PRO A 749 -16.15 7.25 -3.86
N LEU A 750 -15.65 6.33 -3.01
CA LEU A 750 -16.45 5.54 -2.08
C LEU A 750 -15.80 5.56 -0.71
N ALA A 751 -16.36 6.29 0.24
CA ALA A 751 -15.87 6.32 1.61
C ALA A 751 -16.34 5.09 2.41
N ARG A 752 -15.54 4.58 3.35
CA ARG A 752 -15.96 3.61 4.36
C ARG A 752 -17.10 4.14 5.22
N SER A 753 -17.87 3.24 5.85
CA SER A 753 -18.90 3.65 6.81
C SER A 753 -18.30 4.55 7.89
N ASN A 754 -18.99 5.64 8.20
CA ASN A 754 -18.60 6.63 9.21
C ASN A 754 -17.30 7.41 8.90
N TYR A 755 -16.89 7.45 7.65
CA TYR A 755 -15.82 8.32 7.20
C TYR A 755 -16.39 9.42 6.28
N ILE A 756 -16.04 10.67 6.56
CA ILE A 756 -16.37 11.84 5.76
C ILE A 756 -15.11 12.32 5.08
N ILE A 757 -15.15 12.44 3.76
CA ILE A 757 -14.03 12.98 2.99
C ILE A 757 -13.84 14.45 3.38
N SER A 758 -12.62 14.81 3.78
CA SER A 758 -12.27 16.18 4.17
C SER A 758 -12.43 17.18 2.99
N GLU A 759 -12.47 18.46 3.30
CA GLU A 759 -12.48 19.51 2.28
C GLU A 759 -11.17 19.59 1.48
N GLU A 760 -10.06 19.17 2.06
CA GLU A 760 -8.79 19.02 1.36
C GLU A 760 -8.90 18.05 0.19
N GLY A 761 -9.72 17.00 0.35
CA GLY A 761 -9.99 16.01 -0.67
C GLY A 761 -8.89 14.97 -0.80
N ILE A 762 -8.92 14.23 -1.90
CA ILE A 762 -8.04 13.10 -2.18
C ILE A 762 -7.28 13.40 -3.47
N PRO A 763 -5.98 13.66 -3.41
CA PRO A 763 -5.15 13.79 -4.60
C PRO A 763 -5.16 12.49 -5.41
N PHE A 764 -5.24 12.61 -6.72
CA PHE A 764 -5.18 11.48 -7.64
C PHE A 764 -4.51 11.85 -8.96
N SER A 765 -3.97 10.84 -9.62
CA SER A 765 -3.54 10.92 -11.01
C SER A 765 -4.04 9.69 -11.76
N ALA A 766 -4.53 9.92 -12.98
CA ALA A 766 -4.93 8.84 -13.88
C ALA A 766 -4.17 8.97 -15.20
N VAL A 767 -3.64 7.84 -15.67
CA VAL A 767 -2.98 7.74 -16.98
C VAL A 767 -3.85 6.86 -17.88
N LEU A 768 -4.29 7.40 -19.01
CA LEU A 768 -5.10 6.71 -20.01
C LEU A 768 -4.35 6.67 -21.33
N THR A 769 -4.01 5.47 -21.80
CA THR A 769 -3.51 5.24 -23.16
C THR A 769 -4.61 4.64 -24.02
N ILE A 770 -4.78 5.18 -25.22
CA ILE A 770 -5.60 4.61 -26.29
C ILE A 770 -4.65 4.31 -27.44
N SER A 771 -4.72 3.10 -28.01
CA SER A 771 -3.89 2.67 -29.12
C SER A 771 -4.68 1.91 -30.19
N SER A 772 -4.15 1.91 -31.42
CA SER A 772 -4.71 1.10 -32.49
C SER A 772 -4.50 -0.38 -32.22
N PRO A 773 -5.38 -1.28 -32.72
CA PRO A 773 -5.32 -2.69 -32.34
C PRO A 773 -4.06 -3.40 -32.87
N ASP A 774 -3.53 -2.97 -33.99
CA ASP A 774 -2.44 -3.58 -34.76
C ASP A 774 -1.19 -2.69 -34.89
N ASP A 775 -1.18 -1.54 -34.18
CA ASP A 775 -0.12 -0.54 -34.16
C ASP A 775 0.21 0.03 -35.57
N THR A 776 -0.79 0.04 -36.47
CA THR A 776 -0.65 0.51 -37.87
C THR A 776 -1.38 1.81 -38.16
N THR A 777 -2.51 2.06 -37.50
CA THR A 777 -3.34 3.26 -37.71
C THR A 777 -2.81 4.42 -36.87
N ALA A 778 -2.44 5.52 -37.50
CA ALA A 778 -2.00 6.73 -36.82
C ALA A 778 -3.19 7.47 -36.22
N ILE A 779 -3.21 7.60 -34.89
CA ILE A 779 -4.31 8.21 -34.12
C ILE A 779 -3.91 9.41 -33.29
N PHE A 780 -2.62 9.64 -33.07
CA PHE A 780 -2.13 10.68 -32.14
C PHE A 780 -2.66 12.07 -32.48
N ASN A 781 -2.41 12.54 -33.71
CA ASN A 781 -2.80 13.90 -34.12
C ASN A 781 -4.33 14.04 -34.20
N GLU A 782 -5.02 13.01 -34.66
CA GLU A 782 -6.47 12.96 -34.70
C GLU A 782 -7.07 13.13 -33.31
N MET A 783 -6.62 12.32 -32.37
CA MET A 783 -7.12 12.34 -31.01
C MET A 783 -6.79 13.67 -30.31
N ARG A 784 -5.59 14.20 -30.52
CA ARG A 784 -5.17 15.51 -30.00
C ARG A 784 -6.11 16.63 -30.46
N GLN A 785 -6.46 16.66 -31.75
CA GLN A 785 -7.38 17.62 -32.30
C GLN A 785 -8.81 17.47 -31.74
N GLN A 786 -9.29 16.23 -31.59
CA GLN A 786 -10.60 15.96 -31.00
C GLN A 786 -10.69 16.40 -29.53
N LEU A 787 -9.64 16.17 -28.75
CA LEU A 787 -9.54 16.63 -27.36
C LEU A 787 -9.59 18.16 -27.27
N GLN A 788 -8.85 18.87 -28.10
CA GLN A 788 -8.88 20.34 -28.15
C GLN A 788 -10.28 20.85 -28.55
N ASN A 789 -10.90 20.23 -29.53
CA ASN A 789 -12.26 20.60 -29.96
C ASN A 789 -13.31 20.34 -28.87
N SER A 790 -13.08 19.40 -27.96
CA SER A 790 -13.95 19.11 -26.81
C SER A 790 -13.72 20.06 -25.61
N GLY A 791 -12.80 21.02 -25.71
CA GLY A 791 -12.45 21.97 -24.65
C GLY A 791 -11.37 21.50 -23.70
N ALA A 792 -10.70 20.39 -23.99
CA ALA A 792 -9.56 19.94 -23.18
C ALA A 792 -8.33 20.84 -23.42
N GLN A 793 -7.78 21.39 -22.36
CA GLN A 793 -6.52 22.10 -22.40
C GLN A 793 -5.40 21.06 -22.26
N ILE A 794 -4.80 20.70 -23.40
CA ILE A 794 -3.74 19.70 -23.46
C ILE A 794 -2.37 20.37 -23.61
N SER A 795 -1.38 19.81 -22.96
CA SER A 795 0.01 20.19 -23.10
C SER A 795 0.88 18.94 -23.23
N ASP A 796 1.91 19.04 -24.05
CA ASP A 796 2.95 18.01 -24.07
C ASP A 796 3.62 17.96 -22.70
N ILE A 797 3.89 16.77 -22.17
CA ILE A 797 4.87 16.62 -21.10
C ILE A 797 6.19 17.15 -21.69
N ARG A 798 6.66 18.27 -21.16
CA ARG A 798 7.94 18.82 -21.58
C ARG A 798 9.04 17.90 -21.05
N SER A 799 9.75 17.27 -21.97
CA SER A 799 10.87 16.41 -21.65
C SER A 799 12.18 17.17 -21.87
N ALA A 800 12.99 17.30 -20.84
CA ALA A 800 14.36 17.81 -20.92
C ALA A 800 15.25 17.01 -21.90
N LEU A 801 14.80 15.81 -22.30
CA LEU A 801 15.48 14.97 -23.30
C LEU A 801 15.36 15.52 -24.72
N ARG A 802 14.35 16.33 -25.04
CA ARG A 802 14.15 16.91 -26.38
C ARG A 802 15.20 17.98 -26.76
N SER A 803 15.80 18.66 -25.82
CA SER A 803 16.80 19.70 -26.08
C SER A 803 18.17 19.17 -26.51
N ARG A 804 18.37 17.84 -26.52
CA ARG A 804 19.66 17.19 -26.83
C ARG A 804 19.73 16.48 -28.18
N VAL A 805 18.65 16.43 -28.92
CA VAL A 805 18.58 15.83 -30.28
C VAL A 805 18.62 16.92 -31.38
N ARG A 806 19.11 18.12 -31.05
CA ARG A 806 19.41 19.16 -32.05
C ARG A 806 20.93 19.39 -32.19
#